data_fdea4e85de3a87526c1117e2df67236b
#
_entry.id   fdea4e85de3a87526c1117e2df67236b
#
_cell.length_a   1.000
_cell.length_b   1.000
_cell.length_c   1.000
_cell.angle_alpha   90.00
_cell.angle_beta   90.00
_cell.angle_gamma   90.00
#
_symmetry.space_group_name_H-M   'P 1'
#
loop_
_entity.id
_entity.type
_entity.pdbx_description
1 polymer ?
#
loop_
_entity_poly.entity_id
_entity_poly.type
_entity_poly.pdbx_seq_one_letter_code
_entity_poly.pdbx_strand_id
1 'polypeptide(L)'
;MKTIFTKFAAASLMLAAVACQREEMLDGNTQNGSSVELVPLTISATLESGQTKTSLQAGGKVYWENGDAMTVLAVGEDGAVTSYQFTTTDEGAEATFTNADNVALAENYYAVYPHNDVVRFPYLVDQSAQAQAVNIWKHTYTSNKLKTYLPSFQKVAQNGSESLDALSAGIVTESGDVSLKNIGGLIEIYIPVDGIKSVILYGNNNESIVGNIYSAFGEDGLPVISSIEGSNMVRIVPESGSTFNSGKYYINIAPTTFANGLSIIFTNSENQWASVRSSKEFVVMRSKISPLPEISNLTFGGQVVDILFCNDAGTNIVPVKESFPTSSTKNGGTIGTYTVKNTELILKIYGTTQHYRNTGAKAGLNFGKDVNDYVELPAIPEKALAKVVVQNGDMYGKRSGNPVIKTATSTPVLGCTPWTGTKAQGLEHIWSLAGDPNTSYRIAISEDIEEYCVLKQIRLYYADAPEGESSFKPLITSVTTAEPETDPTNGKATLNGSFTAVDCNSSAVICGFDYKLVSEQEWTSVSCPQATPEFSYEFTSTSSEDYVYRAWTKVNATGKTVYGSEVQFNACKLVLHLVFHGQEGRDLLMTQWGWKTNGNNSSTKRGYDMNGLSYNFTYNGVDYPFTFWALQSGFNKDGVEATSGGYCFRHTDNVPNEALCLSNLGKDYAPEGHPAWMQFPGPAGMKLIEVDAELKNTFSGHICTAVNEDGTWTGTSLAEYTGKNSFPITLDNTSAGVGYYLTTEHIDLPRMLSLTLTYLYVGQ
;
A
#
# COMPACT_ATOMS: atom_id res chain seq x y z
N MET A 1 -8.25 9.05 34.68
CA MET A 1 -7.07 9.76 34.13
C MET A 1 -5.95 10.02 35.14
N LYS A 2 -6.19 10.34 36.39
CA LYS A 2 -5.11 10.56 37.38
C LYS A 2 -4.31 9.30 37.81
N THR A 3 -4.74 8.11 37.48
CA THR A 3 -4.13 6.84 37.94
C THR A 3 -3.09 6.25 36.96
N ILE A 4 -2.95 6.80 35.77
CA ILE A 4 -2.06 6.29 34.71
C ILE A 4 -0.64 6.84 34.88
N PHE A 5 -0.52 8.08 35.30
CA PHE A 5 0.80 8.76 35.42
C PHE A 5 1.73 8.24 36.54
N THR A 6 1.17 7.56 37.55
CA THR A 6 1.97 7.02 38.67
C THR A 6 2.77 5.77 38.30
N LYS A 7 2.50 5.15 37.14
CA LYS A 7 3.22 3.94 36.73
C LYS A 7 4.49 4.21 35.93
N PHE A 8 4.59 5.35 35.24
CA PHE A 8 5.80 5.74 34.52
C PHE A 8 6.98 6.04 35.48
N ALA A 9 6.69 6.61 36.63
CA ALA A 9 7.71 6.89 37.65
C ALA A 9 8.24 5.65 38.38
N ALA A 10 7.52 4.53 38.35
CA ALA A 10 7.88 3.34 39.11
C ALA A 10 8.82 2.37 38.38
N ALA A 11 8.84 2.36 37.06
CA ALA A 11 9.71 1.51 36.24
C ALA A 11 11.14 2.06 36.12
N SER A 12 11.31 3.38 36.24
CA SER A 12 12.61 4.07 36.14
C SER A 12 13.40 4.11 37.46
N LEU A 13 12.79 3.74 38.58
CA LEU A 13 13.41 3.93 39.89
C LEU A 13 14.38 2.81 40.31
N MET A 14 14.59 1.76 39.50
CA MET A 14 15.50 0.66 39.86
C MET A 14 16.93 0.77 39.31
N LEU A 15 17.30 1.80 38.55
CA LEU A 15 18.68 1.97 38.05
C LEU A 15 19.38 3.29 38.45
N ALA A 16 18.77 4.15 39.24
CA ALA A 16 19.36 5.44 39.60
C ALA A 16 19.87 5.46 41.06
N ALA A 17 20.82 4.59 41.38
CA ALA A 17 21.50 4.60 42.68
C ALA A 17 23.03 4.77 42.57
N VAL A 18 23.51 5.61 41.65
CA VAL A 18 24.90 6.19 41.75
C VAL A 18 24.95 7.46 40.92
N ALA A 19 24.74 8.59 41.53
CA ALA A 19 25.46 9.84 41.28
C ALA A 19 24.93 10.93 42.23
N CYS A 20 25.64 11.14 43.29
CA CYS A 20 25.44 12.29 44.18
C CYS A 20 26.31 13.44 43.77
N GLN A 21 25.73 14.65 43.93
CA GLN A 21 26.33 15.93 44.24
C GLN A 21 27.03 16.74 43.15
N ARG A 22 26.33 17.77 42.72
CA ARG A 22 26.91 19.14 42.77
C ARG A 22 25.80 20.19 42.93
N GLU A 23 25.69 20.77 44.13
CA GLU A 23 24.99 22.02 44.33
C GLU A 23 25.88 23.17 43.81
N GLU A 24 25.35 24.00 42.92
CA GLU A 24 25.79 25.39 42.79
C GLU A 24 24.56 26.30 42.83
N MET A 25 24.57 27.16 43.85
CA MET A 25 23.62 28.24 44.02
C MET A 25 23.66 29.19 42.82
N LEU A 26 22.53 29.49 42.25
CA LEU A 26 22.34 30.70 41.46
C LEU A 26 21.23 31.55 42.04
N ASP A 27 21.64 32.77 42.29
CA ASP A 27 20.88 33.87 42.85
C ASP A 27 19.69 34.29 42.01
N GLY A 28 18.68 34.79 42.71
CA GLY A 28 17.35 35.05 42.22
C GLY A 28 17.20 35.98 41.04
N ASN A 29 16.27 35.57 40.19
CA ASN A 29 15.35 36.52 39.56
C ASN A 29 13.99 35.81 39.28
N THR A 30 12.98 36.25 40.04
CA THR A 30 11.61 35.75 39.92
C THR A 30 10.97 36.22 38.61
N GLN A 31 10.82 35.29 37.66
CA GLN A 31 9.75 35.36 36.67
C GLN A 31 8.95 34.04 36.75
N ASN A 32 7.64 34.19 36.87
CA ASN A 32 6.66 33.11 36.85
C ASN A 32 6.78 32.29 35.53
N GLY A 33 7.62 31.26 35.54
CA GLY A 33 7.66 30.22 34.56
C GLY A 33 7.26 28.90 35.24
N SER A 34 6.21 28.26 34.82
CA SER A 34 5.91 26.90 35.22
C SER A 34 7.14 26.03 34.93
N SER A 35 7.74 25.45 35.97
CA SER A 35 8.85 24.51 35.80
C SER A 35 8.33 23.26 35.03
N VAL A 36 8.84 23.09 33.83
CA VAL A 36 8.53 21.86 33.04
C VAL A 36 9.19 20.70 33.78
N GLU A 37 8.41 19.72 34.17
CA GLU A 37 8.90 18.48 34.75
C GLU A 37 9.71 17.72 33.71
N LEU A 38 10.93 17.27 34.06
CA LEU A 38 11.83 16.52 33.19
C LEU A 38 11.92 15.07 33.64
N VAL A 39 11.79 14.14 32.68
CA VAL A 39 11.84 12.69 32.91
C VAL A 39 12.88 12.01 32.02
N PRO A 40 13.57 10.97 32.51
CA PRO A 40 14.40 10.14 31.62
C PRO A 40 13.51 9.36 30.67
N LEU A 41 13.90 9.28 29.41
CA LEU A 41 13.19 8.51 28.37
C LEU A 41 14.20 7.69 27.59
N THR A 42 13.90 6.39 27.44
CA THR A 42 14.61 5.45 26.57
C THR A 42 13.59 4.83 25.64
N ILE A 43 13.92 4.70 24.37
CA ILE A 43 13.00 4.23 23.34
C ILE A 43 13.56 2.96 22.68
N SER A 44 12.77 1.88 22.67
CA SER A 44 12.99 0.69 21.85
C SER A 44 12.24 0.86 20.53
N ALA A 45 12.98 0.91 19.43
CA ALA A 45 12.43 1.24 18.12
C ALA A 45 12.56 0.10 17.13
N THR A 46 11.46 -0.18 16.42
CA THR A 46 11.41 -1.07 15.26
C THR A 46 10.96 -0.30 14.02
N LEU A 47 11.42 -0.71 12.85
CA LEU A 47 10.99 -0.17 11.56
C LEU A 47 9.93 -1.06 10.93
N GLU A 48 8.99 -0.47 10.22
CA GLU A 48 8.00 -1.22 9.46
C GLU A 48 8.72 -2.12 8.46
N SER A 49 8.40 -3.43 8.51
CA SER A 49 8.87 -4.40 7.52
C SER A 49 8.18 -4.12 6.18
N GLY A 50 8.77 -3.31 5.37
CA GLY A 50 8.34 -2.92 4.05
C GLY A 50 9.54 -2.29 3.34
N GLN A 51 9.56 -2.27 2.06
CA GLN A 51 10.67 -1.96 1.17
C GLN A 51 11.24 -0.53 1.31
N THR A 52 11.60 -0.10 2.51
CA THR A 52 12.24 1.20 2.77
C THR A 52 13.39 1.02 3.76
N LYS A 53 14.40 1.88 3.73
CA LYS A 53 15.76 1.60 4.09
C LYS A 53 16.33 2.44 5.24
N THR A 54 17.09 1.80 6.10
CA THR A 54 18.40 2.27 6.54
C THR A 54 19.52 1.52 5.77
N SER A 55 19.49 0.21 5.60
CA SER A 55 20.26 -0.49 4.56
C SER A 55 19.39 -1.57 3.89
N LEU A 56 19.20 -1.50 2.58
CA LEU A 56 18.39 -2.46 1.82
C LEU A 56 19.20 -3.74 1.62
N GLN A 57 19.03 -4.71 2.53
CA GLN A 57 19.60 -6.03 2.36
C GLN A 57 18.78 -6.85 1.36
N ALA A 58 19.39 -7.87 0.77
CA ALA A 58 18.71 -8.79 -0.12
C ALA A 58 17.46 -9.38 0.57
N GLY A 59 16.27 -9.06 0.03
CA GLY A 59 14.97 -9.46 0.61
C GLY A 59 14.17 -8.34 1.28
N GLY A 60 14.61 -7.07 1.20
CA GLY A 60 13.80 -5.91 1.67
C GLY A 60 13.76 -5.74 3.19
N LYS A 61 14.70 -6.31 3.93
CA LYS A 61 14.81 -6.12 5.38
C LYS A 61 15.53 -4.81 5.69
N VAL A 62 15.02 -4.09 6.68
CA VAL A 62 15.55 -2.80 7.16
C VAL A 62 16.18 -3.01 8.52
N TYR A 63 17.41 -2.51 8.70
CA TYR A 63 18.15 -2.60 9.96
C TYR A 63 18.62 -1.22 10.38
N TRP A 64 18.66 -1.00 11.69
CA TRP A 64 19.31 0.14 12.32
C TRP A 64 20.82 0.03 12.19
N GLU A 65 21.48 1.18 12.09
CA GLU A 65 22.94 1.30 12.04
C GLU A 65 23.44 2.16 13.20
N ASN A 66 24.67 1.89 13.65
CA ASN A 66 25.31 2.68 14.68
C ASN A 66 25.43 4.14 14.23
N GLY A 67 24.89 5.05 15.05
CA GLY A 67 24.84 6.49 14.78
C GLY A 67 23.51 6.95 14.19
N ASP A 68 22.57 6.08 13.93
CA ASP A 68 21.22 6.48 13.55
C ASP A 68 20.59 7.36 14.61
N ALA A 69 19.85 8.37 14.15
CA ALA A 69 19.21 9.34 15.01
C ALA A 69 17.74 9.59 14.61
N MET A 70 16.88 9.74 15.60
CA MET A 70 15.50 10.13 15.41
C MET A 70 15.15 11.40 16.19
N THR A 71 14.14 12.12 15.75
CA THR A 71 13.52 13.21 16.49
C THR A 71 12.39 12.66 17.35
N VAL A 72 12.39 13.00 18.64
CA VAL A 72 11.26 12.75 19.54
C VAL A 72 10.60 14.07 19.90
N LEU A 73 9.31 14.17 19.63
CA LEU A 73 8.48 15.32 19.94
C LEU A 73 7.67 15.03 21.20
N ALA A 74 7.95 15.74 22.27
CA ALA A 74 7.14 15.73 23.49
C ALA A 74 6.02 16.77 23.35
N VAL A 75 4.75 16.32 23.37
CA VAL A 75 3.55 17.15 23.19
C VAL A 75 2.80 17.20 24.51
N GLY A 76 2.78 18.36 25.15
CA GLY A 76 2.09 18.60 26.43
C GLY A 76 0.57 18.73 26.28
N GLU A 77 -0.14 18.66 27.39
CA GLU A 77 -1.61 18.85 27.44
C GLU A 77 -2.06 20.23 26.91
N ASP A 78 -1.19 21.23 27.06
CA ASP A 78 -1.39 22.59 26.55
C ASP A 78 -1.07 22.76 25.06
N GLY A 79 -0.64 21.68 24.41
CA GLY A 79 -0.19 21.68 23.02
C GLY A 79 1.23 22.23 22.83
N ALA A 80 1.98 22.50 23.91
CA ALA A 80 3.39 22.84 23.81
C ALA A 80 4.18 21.65 23.25
N VAL A 81 5.13 21.94 22.34
CA VAL A 81 5.93 20.91 21.68
C VAL A 81 7.41 21.18 21.91
N THR A 82 8.09 20.19 22.48
CA THR A 82 9.55 20.20 22.63
C THR A 82 10.15 19.05 21.80
N SER A 83 11.22 19.35 21.08
CA SER A 83 11.90 18.43 20.18
C SER A 83 13.22 17.99 20.77
N TYR A 84 13.50 16.69 20.72
CA TYR A 84 14.74 16.07 21.21
C TYR A 84 15.36 15.18 20.14
N GLN A 85 16.69 15.10 20.13
CA GLN A 85 17.42 14.13 19.35
C GLN A 85 17.68 12.88 20.17
N PHE A 86 17.33 11.72 19.65
CA PHE A 86 17.66 10.42 20.22
C PHE A 86 18.60 9.70 19.26
N THR A 87 19.63 9.04 19.80
CA THR A 87 20.63 8.32 19.01
C THR A 87 20.75 6.89 19.49
N THR A 88 21.20 5.99 18.60
CA THR A 88 21.53 4.61 18.94
C THR A 88 22.96 4.26 18.58
N THR A 89 23.50 3.26 19.29
CA THR A 89 24.73 2.54 18.93
C THR A 89 24.44 1.09 18.52
N ASP A 90 23.16 0.70 18.58
CA ASP A 90 22.73 -0.64 18.23
C ASP A 90 22.61 -0.80 16.71
N GLU A 91 22.78 -2.05 16.27
CA GLU A 91 22.60 -2.48 14.88
C GLU A 91 21.56 -3.59 14.83
N GLY A 92 20.68 -3.61 13.83
CA GLY A 92 19.73 -4.69 13.66
C GLY A 92 18.28 -4.26 13.45
N ALA A 93 17.34 -5.19 13.58
CA ALA A 93 15.91 -4.94 13.32
C ALA A 93 15.23 -4.10 14.40
N GLU A 94 15.79 -4.11 15.62
CA GLU A 94 15.35 -3.38 16.79
C GLU A 94 16.57 -2.68 17.41
N ALA A 95 16.39 -1.45 17.86
CA ALA A 95 17.46 -0.68 18.47
C ALA A 95 16.93 0.18 19.64
N THR A 96 17.80 0.36 20.63
CA THR A 96 17.55 1.23 21.77
C THR A 96 18.10 2.64 21.50
N PHE A 97 17.24 3.61 21.57
CA PHE A 97 17.58 5.02 21.39
C PHE A 97 17.56 5.77 22.71
N THR A 98 18.57 6.59 22.90
CA THR A 98 18.74 7.41 24.12
C THR A 98 19.00 8.86 23.77
N ASN A 99 18.61 9.75 24.70
CA ASN A 99 18.99 11.15 24.70
C ASN A 99 19.93 11.38 25.88
N ALA A 100 20.90 12.30 25.73
CA ALA A 100 21.87 12.61 26.79
C ALA A 100 21.24 13.34 27.99
N ASP A 101 20.12 14.05 27.76
CA ASP A 101 19.40 14.85 28.74
C ASP A 101 18.03 14.26 29.05
N ASN A 102 17.42 14.65 30.17
CA ASN A 102 16.02 14.33 30.43
C ASN A 102 15.11 15.11 29.47
N VAL A 103 13.95 14.54 29.14
CA VAL A 103 12.96 15.15 28.26
C VAL A 103 11.78 15.73 29.06
N ALA A 104 11.08 16.70 28.49
CA ALA A 104 9.87 17.24 29.09
C ALA A 104 8.82 16.12 29.26
N LEU A 105 8.21 16.03 30.46
CA LEU A 105 7.06 15.19 30.67
C LEU A 105 5.91 15.66 29.76
N ALA A 106 5.37 14.77 28.96
CA ALA A 106 4.37 15.09 27.96
C ALA A 106 3.22 14.08 27.97
N GLU A 107 2.07 14.48 27.44
CA GLU A 107 0.92 13.60 27.26
C GLU A 107 1.20 12.56 26.18
N ASN A 108 1.87 12.98 25.12
CA ASN A 108 2.20 12.12 23.99
C ASN A 108 3.62 12.36 23.51
N TYR A 109 4.29 11.29 23.11
CA TYR A 109 5.59 11.34 22.45
C TYR A 109 5.46 10.77 21.04
N TYR A 110 5.96 11.52 20.05
CA TYR A 110 6.02 11.08 18.67
C TYR A 110 7.47 10.95 18.22
N ALA A 111 7.84 9.79 17.70
CA ALA A 111 9.16 9.57 17.12
C ALA A 111 9.11 9.74 15.61
N VAL A 112 10.10 10.42 15.03
CA VAL A 112 10.23 10.63 13.58
C VAL A 112 11.66 10.32 13.17
N TYR A 113 11.82 9.45 12.19
CA TYR A 113 13.11 9.11 11.59
C TYR A 113 13.13 9.53 10.11
N PRO A 114 14.25 10.03 9.60
CA PRO A 114 15.48 10.36 10.31
C PRO A 114 15.36 11.63 11.15
N HIS A 115 16.30 11.80 12.10
CA HIS A 115 16.41 13.08 12.85
C HIS A 115 16.68 14.23 11.89
N ASN A 116 15.97 15.31 12.08
CA ASN A 116 16.12 16.48 11.23
C ASN A 116 16.07 17.77 12.05
N ASP A 117 17.21 18.18 12.57
CA ASP A 117 17.38 19.48 13.26
C ASP A 117 17.80 20.58 12.32
N VAL A 118 18.40 20.21 11.19
CA VAL A 118 19.09 21.14 10.34
C VAL A 118 18.90 20.72 8.89
N VAL A 119 18.17 21.53 8.13
CA VAL A 119 18.16 21.36 6.69
C VAL A 119 19.41 21.95 6.10
N ARG A 120 20.18 21.10 5.49
CA ARG A 120 21.20 21.52 4.54
C ARG A 120 20.51 21.82 3.24
N PHE A 121 20.67 23.04 2.71
CA PHE A 121 20.26 23.32 1.35
C PHE A 121 21.20 22.56 0.40
N PRO A 122 20.69 21.60 -0.37
CA PRO A 122 21.49 21.00 -1.41
C PRO A 122 21.52 21.98 -2.57
N TYR A 123 22.67 22.53 -2.82
CA TYR A 123 22.88 23.43 -3.95
C TYR A 123 23.34 22.64 -5.18
N LEU A 124 23.08 23.22 -6.34
CA LEU A 124 23.13 22.53 -7.60
C LEU A 124 24.52 22.38 -8.22
N VAL A 125 25.56 23.02 -7.68
CA VAL A 125 26.79 23.25 -8.43
C VAL A 125 28.06 22.76 -7.75
N ASP A 126 28.14 22.76 -6.43
CA ASP A 126 29.35 22.34 -5.74
C ASP A 126 29.07 21.32 -4.64
N GLN A 127 29.52 20.10 -4.86
CA GLN A 127 29.35 19.00 -3.91
C GLN A 127 30.38 19.06 -2.76
N SER A 128 31.34 19.97 -2.80
CA SER A 128 32.45 20.05 -1.84
C SER A 128 32.22 20.99 -0.66
N ALA A 129 31.23 21.89 -0.71
CA ALA A 129 30.98 22.86 0.33
C ALA A 129 30.10 22.31 1.45
N GLN A 130 30.54 22.46 2.69
CA GLN A 130 29.71 22.19 3.88
C GLN A 130 28.56 23.21 3.93
N ALA A 131 27.35 22.75 3.71
CA ALA A 131 26.15 23.57 3.76
C ALA A 131 25.95 24.19 5.15
N GLN A 132 25.67 25.50 5.21
CA GLN A 132 25.26 26.14 6.47
C GLN A 132 23.87 25.65 6.88
N ALA A 133 23.78 25.32 8.17
CA ALA A 133 22.55 24.88 8.79
C ALA A 133 21.52 26.01 8.87
N VAL A 134 20.34 25.77 8.37
CA VAL A 134 19.20 26.69 8.51
C VAL A 134 18.02 25.95 9.13
N ASN A 135 17.61 26.41 10.30
CA ASN A 135 16.63 25.80 11.21
C ASN A 135 15.17 25.82 10.69
N ILE A 136 14.88 25.31 9.49
CA ILE A 136 13.59 25.57 8.88
C ILE A 136 12.71 24.33 8.73
N TRP A 137 13.28 23.17 8.82
CA TRP A 137 12.61 21.91 8.50
C TRP A 137 12.50 20.98 9.70
N LYS A 138 12.38 21.54 10.89
CA LYS A 138 12.18 20.70 12.07
C LYS A 138 10.90 19.93 11.96
N HIS A 139 10.97 18.64 12.25
CA HIS A 139 9.79 17.88 12.60
C HIS A 139 9.10 18.56 13.76
N THR A 140 7.80 18.74 13.70
CA THR A 140 7.02 19.38 14.75
C THR A 140 5.59 18.84 14.78
N TYR A 141 4.89 19.18 15.85
CA TYR A 141 3.48 18.86 16.00
C TYR A 141 2.70 20.18 16.10
N THR A 142 1.69 20.34 15.25
CA THR A 142 0.90 21.57 15.19
C THR A 142 -0.53 21.29 14.74
N SER A 143 -1.51 21.93 15.36
CA SER A 143 -2.92 21.77 15.03
C SER A 143 -3.35 20.28 15.00
N ASN A 144 -2.91 19.50 15.98
CA ASN A 144 -3.17 18.05 16.13
C ASN A 144 -2.65 17.20 14.95
N LYS A 145 -1.60 17.66 14.29
CA LYS A 145 -0.94 16.96 13.19
C LYS A 145 0.56 16.94 13.36
N LEU A 146 1.15 15.82 13.02
CA LEU A 146 2.59 15.70 12.86
C LEU A 146 2.97 16.37 11.55
N LYS A 147 3.87 17.35 11.62
CA LYS A 147 4.49 18.01 10.48
C LYS A 147 5.87 17.42 10.26
N THR A 148 6.06 16.78 9.13
CA THR A 148 7.35 16.22 8.69
C THR A 148 7.77 16.87 7.39
N TYR A 149 9.00 16.65 6.97
CA TYR A 149 9.54 17.21 5.74
C TYR A 149 10.16 16.15 4.85
N LEU A 150 9.83 16.21 3.58
CA LEU A 150 10.40 15.37 2.53
C LEU A 150 11.07 16.30 1.49
N PRO A 151 12.39 16.19 1.26
CA PRO A 151 13.11 17.14 0.41
C PRO A 151 12.75 16.96 -1.08
N SER A 152 12.66 18.08 -1.81
CA SER A 152 12.55 18.09 -3.28
C SER A 152 13.87 17.79 -3.98
N PHE A 153 14.96 17.78 -3.25
CA PHE A 153 16.27 17.39 -3.73
C PHE A 153 16.79 16.21 -2.91
N GLN A 154 17.19 15.15 -3.59
CA GLN A 154 17.64 13.93 -2.94
C GLN A 154 18.97 13.48 -3.56
N LYS A 155 19.93 13.07 -2.72
CA LYS A 155 21.13 12.36 -3.14
C LYS A 155 20.83 10.88 -3.07
N VAL A 156 21.12 10.14 -4.13
CA VAL A 156 20.77 8.72 -4.21
C VAL A 156 21.94 7.88 -4.67
N ALA A 157 22.10 6.72 -4.04
CA ALA A 157 23.08 5.71 -4.42
C ALA A 157 22.49 4.70 -5.40
N GLN A 158 23.33 4.08 -6.18
CA GLN A 158 22.93 2.99 -7.08
C GLN A 158 22.44 1.78 -6.26
N ASN A 159 21.34 1.18 -6.68
CA ASN A 159 20.66 0.09 -5.97
C ASN A 159 20.20 0.42 -4.55
N GLY A 160 20.24 1.67 -4.18
CA GLY A 160 19.75 2.15 -2.88
C GLY A 160 20.62 1.72 -1.70
N SER A 161 21.95 1.50 -1.89
CA SER A 161 22.76 0.82 -0.88
C SER A 161 23.05 1.61 0.40
N GLU A 162 22.97 2.92 0.46
CA GLU A 162 23.46 3.64 1.67
C GLU A 162 22.69 4.88 2.15
N SER A 163 21.71 5.42 1.43
CA SER A 163 21.17 6.74 1.87
C SER A 163 19.71 7.06 1.56
N LEU A 164 18.83 6.08 1.56
CA LEU A 164 17.39 6.38 1.52
C LEU A 164 16.89 6.63 2.94
N ASP A 165 17.00 7.86 3.41
CA ASP A 165 16.33 8.34 4.62
C ASP A 165 14.80 8.21 4.44
N ALA A 166 14.28 7.02 4.66
CA ALA A 166 12.86 6.75 4.56
C ALA A 166 12.13 7.44 5.71
N LEU A 167 11.47 8.54 5.39
CA LEU A 167 10.69 9.29 6.37
C LEU A 167 9.65 8.38 7.02
N SER A 168 9.83 8.13 8.32
CA SER A 168 8.99 7.25 9.12
C SER A 168 8.61 7.90 10.43
N ALA A 169 7.42 7.57 10.96
CA ALA A 169 6.96 8.10 12.23
C ALA A 169 6.16 7.06 13.02
N GLY A 170 6.12 7.24 14.34
CA GLY A 170 5.36 6.40 15.25
C GLY A 170 4.99 7.11 16.55
N ILE A 171 4.02 6.57 17.24
CA ILE A 171 3.64 6.97 18.60
C ILE A 171 4.45 6.13 19.57
N VAL A 172 5.14 6.76 20.50
CA VAL A 172 5.87 6.06 21.57
C VAL A 172 4.84 5.59 22.59
N THR A 173 4.86 4.28 22.89
CA THR A 173 3.97 3.69 23.89
C THR A 173 4.37 4.06 25.32
N GLU A 174 3.52 3.78 26.31
CA GLU A 174 3.84 3.97 27.73
C GLU A 174 5.05 3.14 28.20
N SER A 175 5.36 2.02 27.54
CA SER A 175 6.55 1.20 27.83
C SER A 175 7.83 1.74 27.22
N GLY A 176 7.76 2.78 26.39
CA GLY A 176 8.91 3.32 25.66
C GLY A 176 9.13 2.64 24.30
N ASP A 177 8.22 1.77 23.85
CA ASP A 177 8.35 1.12 22.56
C ASP A 177 7.76 1.96 21.43
N VAL A 178 8.37 1.93 20.25
CA VAL A 178 7.82 2.54 19.04
C VAL A 178 8.00 1.64 17.82
N SER A 179 6.94 1.48 17.06
CA SER A 179 7.00 0.90 15.71
C SER A 179 6.88 2.04 14.70
N LEU A 180 7.98 2.42 14.08
CA LEU A 180 8.01 3.48 13.08
C LEU A 180 7.38 2.99 11.78
N LYS A 181 6.43 3.76 11.27
CA LYS A 181 5.68 3.50 10.03
C LYS A 181 6.12 4.47 8.95
N ASN A 182 6.40 3.98 7.77
CA ASN A 182 6.79 4.82 6.64
C ASN A 182 5.69 5.84 6.31
N ILE A 183 6.08 7.09 6.08
CA ILE A 183 5.17 8.14 5.59
C ILE A 183 5.17 8.17 4.06
N GLY A 184 6.33 7.99 3.45
CA GLY A 184 6.53 8.01 2.00
C GLY A 184 6.31 6.67 1.30
N GLY A 185 6.45 6.71 -0.01
CA GLY A 185 6.61 5.58 -0.91
C GLY A 185 7.80 5.80 -1.84
N LEU A 186 8.32 4.73 -2.43
CA LEU A 186 9.47 4.77 -3.31
C LEU A 186 9.07 4.57 -4.77
N ILE A 187 9.68 5.35 -5.66
CA ILE A 187 9.68 5.09 -7.09
C ILE A 187 11.02 4.45 -7.44
N GLU A 188 11.01 3.27 -8.07
CA GLU A 188 12.19 2.68 -8.69
C GLU A 188 12.32 3.20 -10.11
N ILE A 189 13.46 3.83 -10.42
CA ILE A 189 13.79 4.29 -11.77
C ILE A 189 15.06 3.60 -12.27
N TYR A 190 15.05 3.19 -13.54
CA TYR A 190 16.25 2.72 -14.23
C TYR A 190 16.83 3.83 -15.10
N ILE A 191 18.03 4.32 -14.77
CA ILE A 191 18.79 5.26 -15.58
C ILE A 191 19.50 4.47 -16.67
N PRO A 192 19.17 4.69 -17.97
CA PRO A 192 19.59 3.76 -19.03
C PRO A 192 21.02 3.98 -19.53
N VAL A 193 21.64 5.12 -19.22
CA VAL A 193 22.98 5.51 -19.73
C VAL A 193 23.80 6.16 -18.63
N ASP A 194 25.13 6.05 -18.75
CA ASP A 194 26.06 6.75 -17.87
C ASP A 194 26.14 8.26 -18.21
N GLY A 195 26.68 9.05 -17.28
CA GLY A 195 26.95 10.47 -17.52
C GLY A 195 25.75 11.39 -17.25
N ILE A 196 24.69 10.91 -16.66
CA ILE A 196 23.55 11.71 -16.23
C ILE A 196 23.94 12.51 -14.98
N LYS A 197 23.83 13.82 -15.02
CA LYS A 197 24.16 14.75 -13.93
C LYS A 197 23.01 14.89 -12.93
N SER A 198 21.76 14.92 -13.41
CA SER A 198 20.58 15.00 -12.58
C SER A 198 19.34 14.43 -13.27
N VAL A 199 18.39 13.96 -12.48
CA VAL A 199 17.08 13.51 -12.95
C VAL A 199 16.01 14.28 -12.18
N ILE A 200 15.01 14.81 -12.88
CA ILE A 200 13.82 15.46 -12.30
C ILE A 200 12.61 14.60 -12.63
N LEU A 201 11.80 14.28 -11.61
CA LEU A 201 10.49 13.64 -11.78
C LEU A 201 9.41 14.60 -11.30
N TYR A 202 8.32 14.72 -12.05
CA TYR A 202 7.17 15.54 -11.69
C TYR A 202 5.87 14.98 -12.28
N GLY A 203 4.75 15.28 -11.61
CA GLY A 203 3.42 14.90 -12.09
C GLY A 203 2.92 15.82 -13.21
N ASN A 204 2.17 15.26 -14.16
CA ASN A 204 1.65 16.01 -15.31
C ASN A 204 0.48 16.94 -14.96
N ASN A 205 -0.06 16.84 -13.73
CA ASN A 205 -1.18 17.66 -13.25
C ASN A 205 -0.78 18.52 -12.03
N ASN A 206 0.50 18.80 -11.87
CA ASN A 206 1.07 19.63 -10.79
C ASN A 206 0.81 19.05 -9.38
N GLU A 207 0.74 17.75 -9.23
CA GLU A 207 0.59 17.07 -7.95
C GLU A 207 1.74 17.46 -7.00
N SER A 208 1.42 17.87 -5.77
CA SER A 208 2.44 18.11 -4.73
C SER A 208 2.93 16.78 -4.19
N ILE A 209 4.22 16.48 -4.37
CA ILE A 209 4.80 15.17 -4.08
C ILE A 209 5.83 15.17 -2.96
N VAL A 210 6.39 16.32 -2.63
CA VAL A 210 7.41 16.52 -1.58
C VAL A 210 7.22 17.87 -0.90
N GLY A 211 7.83 18.07 0.27
CA GLY A 211 7.76 19.31 1.04
C GLY A 211 7.32 19.05 2.48
N ASN A 212 6.54 19.95 3.05
CA ASN A 212 5.94 19.77 4.37
C ASN A 212 4.76 18.82 4.27
N ILE A 213 4.85 17.70 4.94
CA ILE A 213 3.80 16.67 4.99
C ILE A 213 3.12 16.78 6.36
N TYR A 214 1.81 16.96 6.36
CA TYR A 214 0.98 16.96 7.56
C TYR A 214 0.24 15.65 7.64
N SER A 215 0.48 14.89 8.70
CA SER A 215 -0.13 13.59 8.94
C SER A 215 -0.73 13.47 10.33
N ALA A 216 -1.70 12.58 10.48
CA ALA A 216 -2.21 12.10 11.75
C ALA A 216 -2.10 10.57 11.76
N PHE A 217 -2.19 9.96 12.94
CA PHE A 217 -2.22 8.50 13.04
C PHE A 217 -3.67 8.02 13.03
N GLY A 218 -3.97 7.04 12.19
CA GLY A 218 -5.25 6.33 12.17
C GLY A 218 -5.42 5.40 13.38
N GLU A 219 -6.59 4.79 13.50
CA GLU A 219 -6.87 3.80 14.56
C GLU A 219 -5.94 2.56 14.47
N ASP A 220 -5.44 2.25 13.29
CA ASP A 220 -4.48 1.19 13.01
C ASP A 220 -3.02 1.60 13.31
N GLY A 221 -2.78 2.81 13.81
CA GLY A 221 -1.46 3.35 14.08
C GLY A 221 -0.65 3.73 12.84
N LEU A 222 -1.27 3.74 11.65
CA LEU A 222 -0.60 4.13 10.41
C LEU A 222 -0.71 5.66 10.19
N PRO A 223 0.35 6.31 9.68
CA PRO A 223 0.29 7.73 9.33
C PRO A 223 -0.61 7.95 8.12
N VAL A 224 -1.59 8.83 8.29
CA VAL A 224 -2.53 9.27 7.25
C VAL A 224 -2.19 10.70 6.88
N ILE A 225 -1.79 10.93 5.64
CA ILE A 225 -1.45 12.27 5.13
C ILE A 225 -2.73 13.06 4.91
N SER A 226 -2.80 14.24 5.51
CA SER A 226 -3.93 15.15 5.36
C SER A 226 -3.68 16.26 4.34
N SER A 227 -2.43 16.70 4.19
CA SER A 227 -2.02 17.71 3.21
C SER A 227 -0.52 17.70 2.98
N ILE A 228 -0.10 18.20 1.81
CA ILE A 228 1.28 18.44 1.44
C ILE A 228 1.38 19.90 0.99
N GLU A 229 2.25 20.68 1.66
CA GLU A 229 2.62 22.02 1.24
C GLU A 229 4.01 21.95 0.64
N GLY A 230 4.12 21.95 -0.69
CA GLY A 230 5.42 21.68 -1.24
C GLY A 230 5.59 21.88 -2.73
N SER A 231 6.34 20.99 -3.29
CA SER A 231 6.79 20.98 -4.67
C SER A 231 6.07 19.91 -5.49
N ASN A 232 5.82 20.22 -6.75
CA ASN A 232 5.30 19.28 -7.74
C ASN A 232 6.39 18.41 -8.38
N MET A 233 7.64 18.55 -7.93
CA MET A 233 8.79 17.82 -8.48
C MET A 233 9.74 17.34 -7.40
N VAL A 234 10.49 16.32 -7.75
CA VAL A 234 11.67 15.88 -7.01
C VAL A 234 12.84 15.76 -7.98
N ARG A 235 14.00 16.23 -7.53
CA ARG A 235 15.26 16.14 -8.28
C ARG A 235 16.23 15.24 -7.55
N ILE A 236 16.80 14.27 -8.26
CA ILE A 236 17.86 13.42 -7.74
C ILE A 236 19.20 13.74 -8.41
N VAL A 237 20.26 13.59 -7.62
CA VAL A 237 21.67 13.61 -8.09
C VAL A 237 22.38 12.42 -7.45
N PRO A 238 23.53 11.99 -8.02
CA PRO A 238 24.28 10.91 -7.41
C PRO A 238 24.81 11.30 -6.03
N GLU A 239 24.81 10.37 -5.11
CA GLU A 239 25.36 10.56 -3.76
C GLU A 239 26.86 10.77 -3.80
N SER A 240 27.55 10.04 -4.67
CA SER A 240 28.98 10.14 -4.92
C SER A 240 29.28 10.39 -6.39
N GLY A 241 30.34 11.12 -6.66
CA GLY A 241 30.71 11.50 -8.03
C GLY A 241 29.88 12.67 -8.57
N SER A 242 30.03 12.98 -9.84
CA SER A 242 29.36 14.09 -10.55
C SER A 242 28.22 13.63 -11.46
N THR A 243 28.16 12.34 -11.76
CA THR A 243 27.18 11.75 -12.68
C THR A 243 26.75 10.37 -12.21
N PHE A 244 25.54 9.99 -12.59
CA PHE A 244 25.01 8.64 -12.42
C PHE A 244 25.68 7.66 -13.38
N ASN A 245 25.89 6.43 -12.92
CA ASN A 245 26.07 5.26 -13.77
C ASN A 245 24.70 4.71 -14.18
N SER A 246 24.67 3.98 -15.30
CA SER A 246 23.47 3.23 -15.70
C SER A 246 23.08 2.23 -14.60
N GLY A 247 21.80 2.15 -14.26
CA GLY A 247 21.33 1.25 -13.20
C GLY A 247 20.06 1.72 -12.51
N LYS A 248 19.70 1.01 -11.45
CA LYS A 248 18.51 1.28 -10.64
C LYS A 248 18.79 2.29 -9.54
N TYR A 249 17.83 3.19 -9.37
CA TYR A 249 17.83 4.21 -8.32
C TYR A 249 16.43 4.35 -7.73
N TYR A 250 16.34 4.88 -6.51
CA TYR A 250 15.08 5.03 -5.80
C TYR A 250 14.84 6.49 -5.45
N ILE A 251 13.59 6.92 -5.60
CA ILE A 251 13.14 8.29 -5.32
C ILE A 251 12.06 8.20 -4.24
N ASN A 252 12.23 8.94 -3.16
CA ASN A 252 11.26 8.99 -2.07
C ASN A 252 10.27 10.15 -2.30
N ILE A 253 8.98 9.85 -2.36
CA ILE A 253 7.92 10.86 -2.45
C ILE A 253 6.77 10.53 -1.51
N ALA A 254 5.88 11.48 -1.29
CA ALA A 254 4.62 11.22 -0.62
C ALA A 254 3.73 10.28 -1.47
N PRO A 255 2.94 9.40 -0.86
CA PRO A 255 1.95 8.61 -1.57
C PRO A 255 1.08 9.49 -2.47
N THR A 256 1.05 9.18 -3.75
CA THR A 256 0.46 10.05 -4.77
C THR A 256 -0.13 9.24 -5.91
N THR A 257 -1.29 9.63 -6.38
CA THR A 257 -1.85 9.15 -7.64
C THR A 257 -1.61 10.20 -8.73
N PHE A 258 -0.76 9.87 -9.70
CA PHE A 258 -0.53 10.66 -10.90
C PHE A 258 -1.57 10.30 -11.95
N ALA A 259 -2.77 10.85 -11.82
CA ALA A 259 -3.92 10.49 -12.67
C ALA A 259 -3.68 10.74 -14.17
N ASN A 260 -2.89 11.76 -14.50
CA ASN A 260 -2.49 12.11 -15.88
C ASN A 260 -1.05 11.68 -16.18
N GLY A 261 -0.53 10.73 -15.41
CA GLY A 261 0.84 10.26 -15.53
C GLY A 261 1.89 11.26 -15.05
N LEU A 262 3.14 10.97 -15.36
CA LEU A 262 4.30 11.73 -14.89
C LEU A 262 5.29 11.97 -16.03
N SER A 263 6.20 12.91 -15.79
CA SER A 263 7.31 13.24 -16.69
C SER A 263 8.64 13.17 -15.95
N ILE A 264 9.69 12.79 -16.68
CA ILE A 264 11.05 12.71 -16.18
C ILE A 264 11.96 13.50 -17.11
N ILE A 265 12.87 14.28 -16.55
CA ILE A 265 13.90 15.01 -17.27
C ILE A 265 15.26 14.48 -16.85
N PHE A 266 16.09 14.12 -17.80
CA PHE A 266 17.50 13.75 -17.64
C PHE A 266 18.37 14.89 -18.13
N THR A 267 19.33 15.31 -17.33
CA THR A 267 20.34 16.28 -17.73
C THR A 267 21.70 15.60 -17.73
N ASN A 268 22.43 15.65 -18.85
CA ASN A 268 23.75 15.06 -18.97
C ASN A 268 24.88 16.03 -18.54
N SER A 269 26.11 15.56 -18.53
CA SER A 269 27.32 16.34 -18.18
C SER A 269 27.57 17.52 -19.12
N GLU A 270 27.04 17.51 -20.34
CA GLU A 270 27.16 18.58 -21.34
C GLU A 270 26.06 19.65 -21.22
N ASN A 271 25.18 19.55 -20.15
CA ASN A 271 24.00 20.39 -19.98
C ASN A 271 22.99 20.30 -21.14
N GLN A 272 22.94 19.18 -21.83
CA GLN A 272 21.83 18.80 -22.69
C GLN A 272 20.82 18.03 -21.88
N TRP A 273 19.58 18.00 -22.34
CA TRP A 273 18.51 17.31 -21.65
C TRP A 273 17.69 16.41 -22.57
N ALA A 274 17.10 15.40 -21.96
CA ALA A 274 16.11 14.51 -22.57
C ALA A 274 14.91 14.41 -21.65
N SER A 275 13.72 14.25 -22.20
CA SER A 275 12.53 14.01 -21.41
C SER A 275 11.79 12.75 -21.82
N VAL A 276 11.13 12.16 -20.84
CA VAL A 276 10.23 11.02 -21.01
C VAL A 276 8.92 11.36 -20.33
N ARG A 277 7.79 11.11 -21.01
CA ARG A 277 6.47 11.39 -20.48
C ARG A 277 5.58 10.17 -20.60
N SER A 278 4.82 9.89 -19.54
CA SER A 278 3.66 9.01 -19.56
C SER A 278 2.39 9.81 -19.33
N SER A 279 1.33 9.49 -20.06
CA SER A 279 -0.04 9.99 -19.79
C SER A 279 -0.89 8.97 -19.02
N LYS A 280 -0.34 7.81 -18.69
CA LYS A 280 -1.02 6.75 -17.96
C LYS A 280 -0.99 7.04 -16.46
N GLU A 281 -2.08 6.70 -15.79
CA GLU A 281 -2.11 6.75 -14.33
C GLU A 281 -0.96 5.94 -13.72
N PHE A 282 -0.31 6.52 -12.73
CA PHE A 282 0.74 5.87 -11.96
C PHE A 282 0.51 6.14 -10.46
N VAL A 283 0.52 5.09 -9.65
CA VAL A 283 0.20 5.19 -8.23
C VAL A 283 1.41 4.83 -7.38
N VAL A 284 1.78 5.72 -6.48
CA VAL A 284 2.78 5.48 -5.45
C VAL A 284 2.07 5.31 -4.12
N MET A 285 2.17 4.12 -3.55
CA MET A 285 1.56 3.79 -2.28
C MET A 285 2.56 3.90 -1.12
N ARG A 286 2.06 4.24 0.06
CA ARG A 286 2.85 4.23 1.30
C ARG A 286 3.55 2.89 1.50
N SER A 287 4.81 2.94 1.89
CA SER A 287 5.62 1.75 2.21
C SER A 287 5.78 0.74 1.07
N LYS A 288 5.62 1.18 -0.19
CA LYS A 288 5.81 0.32 -1.37
C LYS A 288 6.83 0.91 -2.32
N ILE A 289 7.52 0.02 -3.06
CA ILE A 289 8.30 0.40 -4.24
C ILE A 289 7.38 0.29 -5.45
N SER A 290 7.28 1.37 -6.20
CA SER A 290 6.54 1.46 -7.45
C SER A 290 7.55 1.55 -8.60
N PRO A 291 7.80 0.47 -9.34
CA PRO A 291 8.78 0.48 -10.43
C PRO A 291 8.25 1.26 -11.63
N LEU A 292 9.08 2.16 -12.17
CA LEU A 292 8.83 2.75 -13.47
C LEU A 292 9.28 1.80 -14.58
N PRO A 293 8.59 1.82 -15.72
CA PRO A 293 9.04 1.11 -16.91
C PRO A 293 10.44 1.55 -17.35
N GLU A 294 11.21 0.64 -17.94
CA GLU A 294 12.47 1.00 -18.59
C GLU A 294 12.23 2.02 -19.72
N ILE A 295 13.19 2.91 -19.88
CA ILE A 295 13.16 3.93 -20.93
C ILE A 295 13.77 3.34 -22.20
N SER A 296 13.09 3.51 -23.33
CA SER A 296 13.49 2.90 -24.59
C SER A 296 14.79 3.50 -25.14
N ASN A 297 14.85 4.80 -25.30
CA ASN A 297 16.00 5.54 -25.74
C ASN A 297 15.93 6.97 -25.19
N LEU A 298 17.05 7.50 -24.72
CA LEU A 298 17.18 8.92 -24.39
C LEU A 298 17.83 9.64 -25.55
N THR A 299 17.12 10.59 -26.12
CA THR A 299 17.67 11.50 -27.13
C THR A 299 17.96 12.82 -26.45
N PHE A 300 19.22 13.14 -26.27
CA PHE A 300 19.66 14.40 -25.69
C PHE A 300 19.74 15.48 -26.75
N GLY A 301 19.22 16.65 -26.38
CA GLY A 301 19.28 17.84 -27.22
C GLY A 301 19.03 19.08 -26.37
N GLY A 302 18.76 20.18 -27.03
CA GLY A 302 18.47 21.42 -26.33
C GLY A 302 19.62 21.95 -25.47
N GLN A 303 19.28 22.82 -24.54
CA GLN A 303 20.25 23.46 -23.65
C GLN A 303 19.65 23.71 -22.28
N VAL A 304 20.41 23.43 -21.23
CA VAL A 304 20.06 23.82 -19.85
C VAL A 304 20.88 25.04 -19.46
N VAL A 305 20.21 26.05 -18.93
CA VAL A 305 20.83 27.29 -18.42
C VAL A 305 20.50 27.43 -16.95
N ASP A 306 21.54 27.47 -16.10
CA ASP A 306 21.43 27.69 -14.67
C ASP A 306 21.77 29.16 -14.32
N ILE A 307 20.87 29.83 -13.60
CA ILE A 307 21.08 31.18 -13.09
C ILE A 307 21.03 31.07 -11.55
N LEU A 308 22.21 31.07 -10.95
CA LEU A 308 22.38 30.91 -9.49
C LEU A 308 22.53 32.27 -8.82
N PHE A 309 21.65 32.55 -7.88
CA PHE A 309 21.70 33.76 -7.08
C PHE A 309 22.32 33.53 -5.70
N CYS A 310 22.58 32.29 -5.32
CA CYS A 310 23.29 32.01 -4.09
C CYS A 310 24.04 30.66 -4.19
N ASN A 311 25.16 30.53 -3.43
CA ASN A 311 25.92 29.29 -3.37
C ASN A 311 25.42 28.37 -2.23
N ASP A 312 26.05 27.22 -2.11
CA ASP A 312 25.75 26.19 -1.14
C ASP A 312 25.92 26.63 0.33
N ALA A 313 26.77 27.63 0.56
CA ALA A 313 26.93 28.23 1.89
C ALA A 313 25.88 29.31 2.20
N GLY A 314 24.87 29.51 1.35
CA GLY A 314 23.87 30.56 1.53
C GLY A 314 24.47 31.96 1.30
N THR A 315 25.57 32.06 0.57
CA THR A 315 26.18 33.32 0.18
C THR A 315 25.73 33.73 -1.20
N ASN A 316 25.39 35.00 -1.38
CA ASN A 316 24.99 35.50 -2.69
C ASN A 316 26.07 35.31 -3.74
N ILE A 317 25.66 34.85 -4.90
CA ILE A 317 26.45 34.86 -6.11
C ILE A 317 25.85 35.88 -7.05
N VAL A 318 26.68 36.73 -7.66
CA VAL A 318 26.26 37.58 -8.74
C VAL A 318 26.24 36.75 -10.03
N PRO A 319 25.06 36.36 -10.55
CA PRO A 319 24.95 35.46 -11.69
C PRO A 319 25.07 36.18 -13.04
N VAL A 320 25.40 37.47 -13.04
CA VAL A 320 25.44 38.35 -14.19
C VAL A 320 26.80 39.02 -14.33
N LYS A 321 27.12 39.53 -15.52
CA LYS A 321 28.39 40.23 -15.80
C LYS A 321 28.45 41.62 -15.17
N GLU A 322 27.33 42.30 -15.11
CA GLU A 322 27.15 43.65 -14.59
C GLU A 322 27.10 43.66 -13.06
N SER A 323 27.29 44.83 -12.45
CA SER A 323 27.04 45.00 -11.02
C SER A 323 25.55 44.87 -10.74
N PHE A 324 25.23 44.02 -9.78
CA PHE A 324 23.84 43.81 -9.33
C PHE A 324 23.55 44.64 -8.10
N PRO A 325 22.36 45.25 -7.94
CA PRO A 325 22.02 46.05 -6.77
C PRO A 325 22.10 45.21 -5.48
N THR A 326 23.00 45.54 -4.57
CA THR A 326 23.32 44.71 -3.38
C THR A 326 22.58 45.07 -2.12
N SER A 327 21.81 46.14 -2.09
CA SER A 327 21.01 46.52 -0.91
C SER A 327 19.83 47.38 -1.32
N SER A 328 18.72 47.29 -0.59
CA SER A 328 17.50 48.12 -0.53
C SER A 328 17.30 49.26 -1.53
N THR A 329 18.01 49.29 -2.65
CA THR A 329 17.84 50.29 -3.70
C THR A 329 16.54 49.97 -4.41
N LYS A 330 15.54 50.80 -4.16
CA LYS A 330 14.29 50.75 -4.92
C LYS A 330 14.62 51.18 -6.32
N ASN A 331 14.49 50.28 -7.28
CA ASN A 331 14.70 50.62 -8.68
C ASN A 331 13.54 51.43 -9.29
N GLY A 332 12.66 51.99 -8.49
CA GLY A 332 11.69 52.98 -8.87
C GLY A 332 10.86 52.70 -10.16
N GLY A 333 10.63 51.41 -10.49
CA GLY A 333 9.90 51.04 -11.68
C GLY A 333 10.71 51.06 -13.01
N THR A 334 12.05 50.94 -12.92
CA THR A 334 12.93 50.82 -14.10
C THR A 334 13.28 49.39 -14.39
N ILE A 335 13.48 49.03 -15.67
CA ILE A 335 13.95 47.69 -16.08
C ILE A 335 15.47 47.65 -15.94
N GLY A 336 15.95 46.73 -15.12
CA GLY A 336 17.37 46.34 -15.09
C GLY A 336 17.63 45.27 -16.15
N THR A 337 18.65 45.47 -16.95
CA THR A 337 19.08 44.53 -18.01
C THR A 337 20.45 43.97 -17.64
N TYR A 338 20.58 42.65 -17.59
CA TYR A 338 21.78 41.94 -17.09
C TYR A 338 22.16 40.82 -18.02
N THR A 339 23.44 40.62 -18.27
CA THR A 339 23.98 39.49 -19.06
C THR A 339 24.32 38.34 -18.12
N VAL A 340 23.71 37.17 -18.32
CA VAL A 340 24.01 35.98 -17.51
C VAL A 340 25.48 35.57 -17.68
N LYS A 341 26.21 35.35 -16.56
CA LYS A 341 27.63 34.97 -16.59
C LYS A 341 27.89 33.76 -17.47
N ASN A 342 29.02 33.81 -18.15
CA ASN A 342 29.48 32.76 -19.09
C ASN A 342 28.56 32.54 -20.29
N THR A 343 27.68 33.48 -20.57
CA THR A 343 26.75 33.48 -21.71
C THR A 343 26.61 34.87 -22.30
N GLU A 344 25.88 35.01 -23.39
CA GLU A 344 25.42 36.28 -23.94
C GLU A 344 23.89 36.46 -23.72
N LEU A 345 23.30 35.62 -22.82
CA LEU A 345 21.86 35.64 -22.55
C LEU A 345 21.49 36.80 -21.66
N ILE A 346 20.36 37.45 -21.98
CA ILE A 346 19.89 38.65 -21.29
C ILE A 346 18.74 38.31 -20.33
N LEU A 347 18.97 38.62 -19.06
CA LEU A 347 17.96 38.59 -18.01
C LEU A 347 17.48 39.99 -17.74
N LYS A 348 16.16 40.23 -17.72
CA LYS A 348 15.57 41.55 -17.37
C LYS A 348 14.79 41.43 -16.08
N ILE A 349 14.95 42.38 -15.19
CA ILE A 349 14.26 42.43 -13.91
C ILE A 349 13.56 43.76 -13.76
N TYR A 350 12.26 43.72 -13.51
CA TYR A 350 11.44 44.88 -13.24
C TYR A 350 10.81 44.74 -11.86
N GLY A 351 10.81 45.81 -11.08
CA GLY A 351 10.14 45.83 -9.80
C GLY A 351 10.34 47.13 -9.07
N THR A 352 9.38 47.45 -8.22
CA THR A 352 9.43 48.61 -7.33
C THR A 352 10.51 48.47 -6.26
N THR A 353 10.87 47.20 -5.94
CA THR A 353 11.91 46.84 -4.98
C THR A 353 12.65 45.62 -5.45
N GLN A 354 13.87 45.80 -5.92
CA GLN A 354 14.80 44.72 -6.22
C GLN A 354 15.93 44.78 -5.21
N HIS A 355 16.28 43.67 -4.60
CA HIS A 355 17.50 43.65 -3.84
C HIS A 355 18.02 42.22 -3.63
N TYR A 356 19.33 42.14 -3.51
CA TYR A 356 20.06 40.98 -3.08
C TYR A 356 20.20 41.00 -1.56
N ARG A 357 19.94 39.88 -0.90
CA ARG A 357 20.27 39.69 0.49
C ARG A 357 21.50 38.81 0.63
N ASN A 358 22.45 39.27 1.46
CA ASN A 358 23.81 38.77 1.45
C ASN A 358 24.10 37.53 2.29
N THR A 359 23.19 37.07 3.15
CA THR A 359 23.51 35.94 4.05
C THR A 359 22.28 35.12 4.44
N GLY A 360 22.52 33.83 4.67
CA GLY A 360 21.61 32.90 5.30
C GLY A 360 20.42 32.49 4.43
N ALA A 361 19.36 32.13 5.09
CA ALA A 361 18.13 31.65 4.44
C ALA A 361 17.53 32.62 3.42
N LYS A 362 17.82 33.91 3.55
CA LYS A 362 17.34 35.00 2.70
C LYS A 362 18.28 35.34 1.56
N ALA A 363 19.40 34.65 1.42
CA ALA A 363 20.27 34.85 0.29
C ALA A 363 19.54 34.50 -1.03
N GLY A 364 19.71 35.35 -2.03
CA GLY A 364 19.07 35.18 -3.33
C GLY A 364 18.51 36.47 -3.92
N LEU A 365 17.87 36.36 -5.07
CA LEU A 365 17.15 37.45 -5.71
C LEU A 365 15.81 37.67 -4.99
N ASN A 366 15.63 38.86 -4.40
CA ASN A 366 14.36 39.28 -3.81
C ASN A 366 13.64 40.20 -4.80
N PHE A 367 12.51 39.77 -5.30
CA PHE A 367 11.68 40.57 -6.21
C PHE A 367 10.20 40.40 -5.87
N GLY A 368 9.39 41.33 -6.34
CA GLY A 368 7.95 41.21 -6.34
C GLY A 368 7.27 41.49 -5.00
N LYS A 369 6.70 42.66 -4.89
CA LYS A 369 5.59 42.98 -3.99
C LYS A 369 4.33 43.32 -4.75
N ASP A 370 4.47 43.65 -6.02
CA ASP A 370 3.46 44.13 -6.91
C ASP A 370 3.24 43.13 -8.04
N VAL A 371 2.00 42.93 -8.48
CA VAL A 371 1.65 42.03 -9.59
C VAL A 371 2.35 42.39 -10.89
N ASN A 372 2.86 43.60 -11.01
CA ASN A 372 3.61 44.07 -12.17
C ASN A 372 5.11 43.74 -12.08
N ASP A 373 5.60 43.30 -10.92
CA ASP A 373 6.99 42.92 -10.77
C ASP A 373 7.27 41.59 -11.46
N TYR A 374 8.41 41.50 -12.18
CA TYR A 374 8.76 40.31 -12.93
C TYR A 374 10.27 40.12 -13.15
N VAL A 375 10.62 38.89 -13.42
CA VAL A 375 11.92 38.47 -14.00
C VAL A 375 11.64 37.97 -15.42
N GLU A 376 12.04 38.72 -16.45
CA GLU A 376 11.96 38.29 -17.83
C GLU A 376 13.11 37.36 -18.16
N LEU A 377 12.75 36.17 -18.55
CA LEU A 377 13.70 35.07 -18.77
C LEU A 377 14.47 35.28 -20.08
N PRO A 378 15.75 34.89 -20.15
CA PRO A 378 16.51 34.92 -21.38
C PRO A 378 15.80 34.19 -22.52
N ALA A 379 15.94 34.67 -23.74
CA ALA A 379 15.55 33.96 -24.96
C ALA A 379 16.78 33.51 -25.73
N ILE A 380 16.74 32.29 -26.26
CA ILE A 380 17.75 31.77 -27.18
C ILE A 380 17.13 31.71 -28.56
N PRO A 381 17.74 32.37 -29.59
CA PRO A 381 17.18 32.34 -30.93
C PRO A 381 16.94 30.90 -31.41
N GLU A 382 15.83 30.67 -32.06
CA GLU A 382 15.40 29.40 -32.63
C GLU A 382 15.15 28.26 -31.63
N LYS A 383 15.32 28.51 -30.30
CA LYS A 383 15.04 27.53 -29.25
C LYS A 383 13.82 27.93 -28.43
N ALA A 384 12.91 27.01 -28.25
CA ALA A 384 11.74 27.21 -27.40
C ALA A 384 12.09 26.98 -25.93
N LEU A 385 11.65 27.86 -25.03
CA LEU A 385 11.72 27.61 -23.61
C LEU A 385 10.63 26.59 -23.22
N ALA A 386 11.04 25.37 -22.91
CA ALA A 386 10.15 24.24 -22.64
C ALA A 386 9.80 24.06 -21.15
N LYS A 387 10.79 24.29 -20.26
CA LYS A 387 10.61 24.11 -18.82
C LYS A 387 11.29 25.24 -18.04
N VAL A 388 10.67 25.62 -16.93
CA VAL A 388 11.24 26.56 -15.96
C VAL A 388 11.21 25.90 -14.61
N VAL A 389 12.36 25.76 -13.97
CA VAL A 389 12.49 25.29 -12.58
C VAL A 389 12.98 26.47 -11.74
N VAL A 390 12.36 26.68 -10.61
CA VAL A 390 12.82 27.67 -9.64
C VAL A 390 13.07 27.00 -8.30
N GLN A 391 14.07 27.50 -7.55
CA GLN A 391 14.27 27.17 -6.16
C GLN A 391 13.99 28.42 -5.32
N ASN A 392 13.13 28.28 -4.32
CA ASN A 392 12.78 29.41 -3.46
C ASN A 392 13.74 29.54 -2.27
N GLY A 393 13.79 30.77 -1.71
CA GLY A 393 14.40 31.07 -0.44
C GLY A 393 13.36 31.38 0.63
N ASP A 394 13.82 31.62 1.85
CA ASP A 394 12.94 31.97 2.98
C ASP A 394 12.53 33.45 3.00
N MET A 395 11.34 33.66 3.46
CA MET A 395 10.75 34.96 3.71
C MET A 395 10.13 35.02 5.11
N TYR A 396 10.90 35.21 6.14
CA TYR A 396 10.51 35.66 7.49
C TYR A 396 9.16 35.16 8.07
N GLY A 397 8.68 33.97 7.71
CA GLY A 397 7.42 33.43 8.22
C GLY A 397 6.15 34.15 7.73
N LYS A 398 6.29 35.12 6.85
CA LYS A 398 5.18 35.81 6.17
C LYS A 398 4.96 35.19 4.79
N ARG A 399 3.81 35.49 4.16
CA ARG A 399 3.46 34.97 2.84
C ARG A 399 4.54 35.37 1.82
N SER A 400 5.24 34.40 1.25
CA SER A 400 5.99 34.63 0.03
C SER A 400 5.00 34.72 -1.13
N GLY A 401 5.32 35.54 -2.12
CA GLY A 401 4.48 35.67 -3.31
C GLY A 401 4.34 34.33 -4.04
N ASN A 402 3.21 34.14 -4.65
CA ASN A 402 2.95 32.98 -5.47
C ASN A 402 3.51 33.24 -6.88
N PRO A 403 4.73 32.77 -7.21
CA PRO A 403 5.29 33.00 -8.53
C PRO A 403 4.51 32.21 -9.57
N VAL A 404 4.40 32.77 -10.76
CA VAL A 404 3.69 32.18 -11.90
C VAL A 404 4.41 32.55 -13.20
N ILE A 405 4.28 31.74 -14.23
CA ILE A 405 4.80 32.06 -15.56
C ILE A 405 3.77 32.85 -16.36
N LYS A 406 4.18 34.00 -16.85
CA LYS A 406 3.41 34.85 -17.77
C LYS A 406 4.21 35.10 -19.06
N THR A 407 3.52 35.44 -20.11
CA THR A 407 4.16 35.99 -21.33
C THR A 407 4.70 37.41 -21.08
N ALA A 408 5.52 37.92 -21.94
CA ALA A 408 6.02 39.29 -21.86
C ALA A 408 4.88 40.34 -21.89
N THR A 409 3.72 40.01 -22.43
CA THR A 409 2.51 40.81 -22.41
C THR A 409 1.64 40.64 -21.16
N SER A 410 2.19 40.01 -20.12
CA SER A 410 1.55 39.73 -18.82
C SER A 410 0.36 38.76 -18.88
N THR A 411 0.21 38.01 -19.96
CA THR A 411 -0.80 36.94 -20.06
C THR A 411 -0.31 35.68 -19.33
N PRO A 412 -1.09 35.08 -18.42
CA PRO A 412 -0.73 33.79 -17.81
C PRO A 412 -0.53 32.69 -18.87
N VAL A 413 0.50 31.91 -18.73
CA VAL A 413 0.76 30.78 -19.64
C VAL A 413 -0.14 29.61 -19.26
N LEU A 414 -0.81 29.03 -20.25
CA LEU A 414 -1.70 27.90 -20.05
C LEU A 414 -0.93 26.73 -19.37
N GLY A 415 -1.53 26.15 -18.34
CA GLY A 415 -0.94 25.06 -17.55
C GLY A 415 0.08 25.50 -16.49
N CYS A 416 0.54 26.74 -16.49
CA CYS A 416 1.43 27.29 -15.48
C CYS A 416 0.62 27.95 -14.35
N THR A 417 0.21 27.15 -13.37
CA THR A 417 -0.50 27.65 -12.19
C THR A 417 0.43 28.36 -11.22
N PRO A 418 -0.05 29.34 -10.43
CA PRO A 418 0.75 29.94 -9.36
C PRO A 418 1.24 28.89 -8.37
N TRP A 419 2.52 28.97 -8.01
CA TRP A 419 3.06 28.08 -7.00
C TRP A 419 2.74 28.59 -5.59
N THR A 420 1.90 27.87 -4.86
CA THR A 420 1.40 28.26 -3.53
C THR A 420 2.24 27.66 -2.38
N GLY A 421 3.10 26.71 -2.65
CA GLY A 421 3.95 26.01 -1.67
C GLY A 421 5.18 26.79 -1.20
N THR A 422 5.23 28.09 -1.40
CA THR A 422 6.42 28.94 -1.22
C THR A 422 6.77 29.26 0.24
N LYS A 423 5.96 28.85 1.22
CA LYS A 423 6.27 29.02 2.65
C LYS A 423 7.39 28.09 3.13
N ALA A 424 7.66 27.02 2.43
CA ALA A 424 8.74 26.10 2.71
C ALA A 424 9.98 26.50 1.91
N GLN A 425 11.15 26.59 2.58
CA GLN A 425 12.39 27.05 1.96
C GLN A 425 13.09 25.96 1.19
N GLY A 426 13.85 26.34 0.16
CA GLY A 426 14.71 25.43 -0.60
C GLY A 426 13.95 24.40 -1.42
N LEU A 427 12.64 24.54 -1.53
CA LEU A 427 11.84 23.72 -2.43
C LEU A 427 12.05 24.13 -3.89
N GLU A 428 11.96 23.19 -4.76
CA GLU A 428 11.99 23.41 -6.20
C GLU A 428 10.61 23.22 -6.80
N HIS A 429 10.28 24.02 -7.80
CA HIS A 429 9.01 23.90 -8.53
C HIS A 429 9.27 23.99 -10.02
N ILE A 430 8.55 23.18 -10.80
CA ILE A 430 8.68 23.12 -12.25
C ILE A 430 7.36 23.57 -12.92
N TRP A 431 7.51 24.39 -13.98
CA TRP A 431 6.46 24.65 -14.96
C TRP A 431 6.88 24.09 -16.31
N SER A 432 5.94 23.49 -17.01
CA SER A 432 6.06 23.06 -18.38
C SER A 432 5.35 24.04 -19.29
N LEU A 433 6.04 24.45 -20.36
CA LEU A 433 5.54 25.39 -21.35
C LEU A 433 5.34 24.71 -22.70
N ALA A 434 4.36 25.10 -23.46
CA ALA A 434 4.20 24.68 -24.85
C ALA A 434 5.16 25.40 -25.81
N GLY A 435 6.22 25.91 -25.31
CA GLY A 435 7.32 26.68 -25.88
C GLY A 435 7.16 27.19 -27.30
N ASP A 436 7.21 28.53 -27.45
CA ASP A 436 7.34 29.18 -28.74
C ASP A 436 8.68 29.97 -28.76
N PRO A 437 9.59 29.71 -29.69
CA PRO A 437 10.89 30.40 -29.75
C PRO A 437 10.76 31.90 -29.93
N ASN A 438 9.60 32.39 -30.38
CA ASN A 438 9.35 33.81 -30.60
C ASN A 438 8.69 34.51 -29.39
N THR A 439 8.37 33.74 -28.32
CA THR A 439 7.69 34.27 -27.14
C THR A 439 8.67 34.46 -25.99
N SER A 440 8.72 35.66 -25.42
CA SER A 440 9.43 35.95 -24.17
C SER A 440 8.51 35.62 -22.98
N TYR A 441 9.09 34.96 -21.96
CA TYR A 441 8.39 34.53 -20.77
C TYR A 441 8.91 35.28 -19.53
N ARG A 442 8.08 35.39 -18.51
CA ARG A 442 8.39 36.06 -17.25
C ARG A 442 8.00 35.18 -16.06
N ILE A 443 8.86 35.15 -15.04
CA ILE A 443 8.44 34.78 -13.68
C ILE A 443 7.85 36.06 -13.07
N ALA A 444 6.57 36.03 -12.75
CA ALA A 444 5.82 37.18 -12.22
C ALA A 444 5.12 36.76 -10.92
N ILE A 445 4.54 37.74 -10.22
CA ILE A 445 3.72 37.50 -9.03
C ILE A 445 2.27 37.37 -9.46
N SER A 446 1.53 36.43 -8.88
CA SER A 446 0.12 36.19 -9.22
C SER A 446 -0.82 37.24 -8.61
N GLU A 447 -0.49 37.77 -7.46
CA GLU A 447 -1.24 38.73 -6.66
C GLU A 447 -0.31 39.66 -5.88
N ASP A 448 -0.79 40.83 -5.46
CA ASP A 448 -0.01 41.71 -4.57
C ASP A 448 0.21 41.06 -3.22
N ILE A 449 1.42 41.21 -2.72
CA ILE A 449 1.85 40.57 -1.48
C ILE A 449 2.62 41.54 -0.57
N GLU A 450 2.57 41.28 0.73
CA GLU A 450 3.28 42.11 1.72
C GLU A 450 4.80 41.89 1.72
N GLU A 451 5.28 40.74 1.22
CA GLU A 451 6.69 40.33 1.26
C GLU A 451 7.19 39.90 -0.13
N TYR A 452 8.50 39.88 -0.28
CA TYR A 452 9.14 39.52 -1.55
C TYR A 452 9.06 38.04 -1.87
N CYS A 453 9.11 37.71 -3.16
CA CYS A 453 9.51 36.40 -3.64
C CYS A 453 11.04 36.30 -3.63
N VAL A 454 11.60 35.26 -3.02
CA VAL A 454 13.03 35.00 -3.02
C VAL A 454 13.34 33.83 -3.91
N LEU A 455 14.15 34.07 -4.94
CA LEU A 455 14.66 33.02 -5.82
C LEU A 455 16.14 32.77 -5.53
N LYS A 456 16.46 31.51 -5.22
CA LYS A 456 17.86 31.06 -5.08
C LYS A 456 18.45 30.63 -6.39
N GLN A 457 17.62 30.04 -7.23
CA GLN A 457 18.00 29.58 -8.56
C GLN A 457 16.82 29.64 -9.53
N ILE A 458 17.16 29.88 -10.80
CA ILE A 458 16.31 29.66 -11.95
C ILE A 458 17.06 28.72 -12.89
N ARG A 459 16.42 27.61 -13.28
CA ARG A 459 16.94 26.68 -14.29
C ARG A 459 15.99 26.64 -15.47
N LEU A 460 16.52 26.84 -16.65
CA LEU A 460 15.78 26.96 -17.89
C LEU A 460 16.17 25.81 -18.83
N TYR A 461 15.16 25.17 -19.40
CA TYR A 461 15.32 24.09 -20.38
C TYR A 461 14.81 24.59 -21.74
N TYR A 462 15.73 24.73 -22.67
CA TYR A 462 15.44 25.12 -24.04
C TYR A 462 15.45 23.90 -24.95
N ALA A 463 14.43 23.74 -25.78
CA ALA A 463 14.33 22.68 -26.78
C ALA A 463 14.77 23.20 -28.17
N ASP A 464 15.44 22.35 -28.89
CA ASP A 464 15.54 22.46 -30.35
C ASP A 464 14.22 21.95 -30.91
N ALA A 465 13.52 22.62 -31.78
CA ALA A 465 12.19 22.33 -32.37
C ALA A 465 11.52 20.97 -32.03
N PRO A 466 10.22 20.78 -32.11
CA PRO A 466 9.39 19.92 -31.26
C PRO A 466 10.03 18.57 -30.92
N GLU A 467 10.16 18.35 -29.62
CA GLU A 467 10.76 17.16 -29.01
C GLU A 467 10.16 15.87 -29.56
N GLY A 468 11.03 14.96 -30.06
CA GLY A 468 10.70 13.56 -30.10
C GLY A 468 10.75 13.03 -28.66
N GLU A 469 9.62 12.95 -28.01
CA GLU A 469 9.54 12.40 -26.65
C GLU A 469 10.05 10.96 -26.66
N SER A 470 11.04 10.66 -25.84
CA SER A 470 11.39 9.28 -25.51
C SER A 470 10.18 8.67 -24.80
N SER A 471 9.90 7.41 -25.07
CA SER A 471 8.78 6.71 -24.46
C SER A 471 9.26 5.67 -23.45
N PHE A 472 8.44 5.41 -22.47
CA PHE A 472 8.64 4.25 -21.60
C PHE A 472 8.45 2.96 -22.40
N LYS A 473 9.24 1.96 -22.09
CA LYS A 473 8.93 0.60 -22.50
C LYS A 473 7.76 0.08 -21.69
N PRO A 474 6.82 -0.64 -22.32
CA PRO A 474 5.73 -1.27 -21.57
C PRO A 474 6.27 -2.20 -20.49
N LEU A 475 5.70 -2.11 -19.29
CA LEU A 475 6.07 -2.93 -18.12
C LEU A 475 4.84 -3.59 -17.53
N ILE A 476 4.91 -4.92 -17.32
CA ILE A 476 3.94 -5.64 -16.49
C ILE A 476 4.39 -5.50 -15.04
N THR A 477 3.54 -4.90 -14.21
CA THR A 477 3.86 -4.62 -12.80
C THR A 477 3.38 -5.73 -11.86
N SER A 478 2.28 -6.41 -12.21
CA SER A 478 1.81 -7.57 -11.46
C SER A 478 1.00 -8.52 -12.33
N VAL A 479 0.97 -9.78 -11.94
CA VAL A 479 0.06 -10.80 -12.46
C VAL A 479 -0.57 -11.51 -11.28
N THR A 480 -1.88 -11.69 -11.31
CA THR A 480 -2.63 -12.40 -10.27
C THR A 480 -3.26 -13.64 -10.89
N THR A 481 -3.08 -14.77 -10.24
CA THR A 481 -3.85 -15.99 -10.48
C THR A 481 -5.01 -15.99 -9.50
N ALA A 482 -6.24 -15.99 -9.97
CA ALA A 482 -7.43 -16.05 -9.11
C ALA A 482 -7.87 -17.52 -8.92
N GLU A 483 -8.77 -17.78 -7.98
CA GLU A 483 -9.39 -19.09 -7.84
C GLU A 483 -10.20 -19.44 -9.11
N PRO A 484 -10.14 -20.70 -9.60
CA PRO A 484 -10.89 -21.08 -10.80
C PRO A 484 -12.36 -21.30 -10.48
N GLU A 485 -13.20 -21.05 -11.43
CA GLU A 485 -14.60 -21.47 -11.39
C GLU A 485 -14.70 -22.90 -11.97
N THR A 486 -14.97 -23.88 -11.10
CA THR A 486 -15.05 -25.29 -11.52
C THR A 486 -16.49 -25.72 -11.77
N ASP A 487 -16.71 -26.48 -12.85
CA ASP A 487 -17.93 -27.27 -13.11
C ASP A 487 -17.56 -28.73 -13.08
N PRO A 488 -17.50 -29.35 -11.91
CA PRO A 488 -17.06 -30.73 -11.79
C PRO A 488 -18.02 -31.75 -12.40
N THR A 489 -19.26 -31.37 -12.71
CA THR A 489 -20.25 -32.28 -13.36
C THR A 489 -19.92 -32.58 -14.82
N ASN A 490 -19.01 -31.85 -15.43
CA ASN A 490 -18.56 -32.06 -16.81
C ASN A 490 -17.04 -32.05 -16.96
N GLY A 491 -16.29 -31.97 -15.83
CA GLY A 491 -14.83 -31.96 -15.81
C GLY A 491 -14.23 -30.68 -16.37
N LYS A 492 -14.91 -29.55 -16.26
CA LYS A 492 -14.48 -28.24 -16.76
C LYS A 492 -14.13 -27.27 -15.64
N ALA A 493 -13.30 -26.32 -15.98
CA ALA A 493 -12.99 -25.17 -15.13
C ALA A 493 -12.72 -23.93 -15.98
N THR A 494 -13.09 -22.78 -15.48
CA THR A 494 -12.65 -21.48 -16.02
C THR A 494 -11.48 -20.99 -15.16
N LEU A 495 -10.27 -21.00 -15.74
CA LEU A 495 -9.08 -20.44 -15.11
C LEU A 495 -9.13 -18.93 -15.25
N ASN A 496 -8.89 -18.21 -14.17
CA ASN A 496 -9.01 -16.75 -14.11
C ASN A 496 -7.69 -16.10 -13.74
N GLY A 497 -7.38 -14.98 -14.39
CA GLY A 497 -6.17 -14.21 -14.12
C GLY A 497 -6.36 -12.73 -14.42
N SER A 498 -5.51 -11.93 -13.80
CA SER A 498 -5.46 -10.50 -14.09
C SER A 498 -4.03 -9.98 -14.08
N PHE A 499 -3.80 -8.84 -14.74
CA PHE A 499 -2.52 -8.16 -14.71
C PHE A 499 -2.67 -6.65 -14.60
N THR A 500 -1.63 -6.00 -14.11
CA THR A 500 -1.46 -4.55 -14.23
C THR A 500 -0.23 -4.24 -15.06
N ALA A 501 -0.31 -3.19 -15.86
CA ALA A 501 0.77 -2.75 -16.74
C ALA A 501 0.84 -1.23 -16.81
N VAL A 502 2.06 -0.70 -16.97
CA VAL A 502 2.32 0.73 -17.14
C VAL A 502 2.82 0.97 -18.56
N ASP A 503 2.32 2.03 -19.20
CA ASP A 503 2.65 2.42 -20.59
C ASP A 503 2.52 1.29 -21.63
N CYS A 504 1.60 0.36 -21.37
CA CYS A 504 1.36 -0.78 -22.23
C CYS A 504 0.06 -0.60 -23.00
N ASN A 505 0.14 -0.61 -24.33
CA ASN A 505 -1.07 -0.77 -25.13
C ASN A 505 -1.51 -2.23 -25.02
N SER A 506 -2.78 -2.49 -24.68
CA SER A 506 -3.32 -3.85 -24.52
C SER A 506 -3.02 -4.77 -25.69
N SER A 507 -2.89 -4.23 -26.92
CA SER A 507 -2.50 -4.97 -28.11
C SER A 507 -1.07 -5.51 -28.10
N ALA A 508 -0.21 -5.01 -27.23
CA ALA A 508 1.19 -5.46 -27.11
C ALA A 508 1.37 -6.53 -26.00
N VAL A 509 0.34 -6.80 -25.20
CA VAL A 509 0.41 -7.78 -24.11
C VAL A 509 -0.06 -9.14 -24.62
N ILE A 510 0.64 -10.18 -24.22
CA ILE A 510 0.27 -11.57 -24.40
C ILE A 510 0.06 -12.17 -23.01
N CYS A 511 -1.07 -12.80 -22.78
CA CYS A 511 -1.39 -13.45 -21.52
C CYS A 511 -1.86 -14.90 -21.74
N GLY A 512 -1.88 -15.66 -20.67
CA GLY A 512 -2.31 -17.05 -20.69
C GLY A 512 -2.12 -17.73 -19.35
N PHE A 513 -2.17 -19.05 -19.39
CA PHE A 513 -2.03 -19.90 -18.22
C PHE A 513 -1.04 -21.03 -18.49
N ASP A 514 -0.25 -21.34 -17.47
CA ASP A 514 0.47 -22.61 -17.38
C ASP A 514 -0.30 -23.50 -16.42
N TYR A 515 -0.49 -24.75 -16.78
CA TYR A 515 -1.10 -25.77 -15.91
C TYR A 515 -0.41 -27.12 -16.05
N LYS A 516 -0.52 -27.94 -15.03
CA LYS A 516 -0.03 -29.33 -15.00
C LYS A 516 -0.75 -30.12 -13.93
N LEU A 517 -0.68 -31.45 -13.98
CA LEU A 517 -1.01 -32.27 -12.83
C LEU A 517 -0.02 -32.00 -11.68
N VAL A 518 -0.47 -32.07 -10.45
CA VAL A 518 0.42 -31.91 -9.28
C VAL A 518 1.53 -32.96 -9.30
N SER A 519 1.26 -34.16 -9.81
CA SER A 519 2.21 -35.26 -9.98
C SER A 519 3.23 -35.04 -11.11
N GLU A 520 2.99 -34.12 -12.05
CA GLU A 520 3.86 -33.85 -13.20
C GLU A 520 4.90 -32.78 -12.91
N GLN A 521 6.01 -32.80 -13.67
CA GLN A 521 7.07 -31.78 -13.55
C GLN A 521 6.90 -30.68 -14.63
N GLU A 522 6.44 -31.05 -15.81
CA GLU A 522 6.39 -30.15 -16.96
C GLU A 522 5.06 -29.39 -17.02
N TRP A 523 5.16 -28.10 -17.37
CA TRP A 523 4.02 -27.23 -17.54
C TRP A 523 3.46 -27.26 -18.96
N THR A 524 2.17 -27.37 -19.10
CA THR A 524 1.45 -27.09 -20.37
C THR A 524 1.06 -25.62 -20.39
N SER A 525 1.47 -24.89 -21.44
CA SER A 525 1.20 -23.46 -21.58
C SER A 525 0.12 -23.20 -22.62
N VAL A 526 -0.86 -22.37 -22.29
CA VAL A 526 -1.91 -21.91 -23.20
C VAL A 526 -1.98 -20.39 -23.22
N SER A 527 -2.27 -19.82 -24.39
CA SER A 527 -2.42 -18.38 -24.55
C SER A 527 -3.89 -18.00 -24.67
N CYS A 528 -4.28 -16.89 -24.08
CA CYS A 528 -5.60 -16.30 -24.24
C CYS A 528 -5.66 -15.48 -25.53
N PRO A 529 -6.77 -15.53 -26.29
CA PRO A 529 -6.86 -14.90 -27.62
C PRO A 529 -6.87 -13.35 -27.58
N GLN A 530 -7.20 -12.76 -26.45
CA GLN A 530 -7.19 -11.31 -26.24
C GLN A 530 -6.57 -10.99 -24.89
N ALA A 531 -5.62 -10.05 -24.86
CA ALA A 531 -5.06 -9.52 -23.63
C ALA A 531 -5.91 -8.36 -23.14
N THR A 532 -6.76 -8.64 -22.18
CA THR A 532 -7.45 -7.63 -21.35
C THR A 532 -6.87 -7.68 -19.95
N PRO A 533 -6.99 -6.63 -19.12
CA PRO A 533 -6.52 -6.65 -17.75
C PRO A 533 -7.02 -7.84 -16.93
N GLU A 534 -8.22 -8.32 -17.24
CA GLU A 534 -8.79 -9.57 -16.76
C GLU A 534 -8.87 -10.54 -17.95
N PHE A 535 -8.44 -11.78 -17.76
CA PHE A 535 -8.45 -12.80 -18.80
C PHE A 535 -8.76 -14.17 -18.21
N SER A 536 -9.35 -15.01 -19.04
CA SER A 536 -9.77 -16.34 -18.63
C SER A 536 -9.51 -17.39 -19.73
N TYR A 537 -9.54 -18.67 -19.32
CA TYR A 537 -9.36 -19.81 -20.20
C TYR A 537 -10.28 -20.95 -19.78
N GLU A 538 -11.06 -21.47 -20.75
CA GLU A 538 -11.89 -22.65 -20.55
C GLU A 538 -11.02 -23.91 -20.58
N PHE A 539 -10.85 -24.49 -19.40
CA PHE A 539 -10.09 -25.71 -19.19
C PHE A 539 -11.00 -26.91 -19.19
N THR A 540 -10.56 -28.00 -19.82
CA THR A 540 -11.23 -29.32 -19.75
C THR A 540 -10.23 -30.32 -19.22
N SER A 541 -10.58 -30.98 -18.14
CA SER A 541 -9.72 -31.98 -17.51
C SER A 541 -9.58 -33.24 -18.34
N THR A 542 -8.38 -33.80 -18.37
CA THR A 542 -8.07 -35.12 -18.93
C THR A 542 -7.77 -36.15 -17.85
N SER A 543 -7.79 -35.75 -16.59
CA SER A 543 -7.50 -36.60 -15.43
C SER A 543 -8.40 -36.24 -14.26
N SER A 544 -8.64 -37.18 -13.38
CA SER A 544 -9.33 -36.98 -12.11
C SER A 544 -8.42 -36.54 -10.97
N GLU A 545 -7.11 -36.37 -11.22
CA GLU A 545 -6.14 -35.89 -10.26
C GLU A 545 -6.19 -34.37 -10.10
N ASP A 546 -5.53 -33.88 -9.08
CA ASP A 546 -5.42 -32.45 -8.83
C ASP A 546 -4.46 -31.79 -9.81
N TYR A 547 -4.86 -30.64 -10.29
CA TYR A 547 -4.06 -29.75 -11.13
C TYR A 547 -3.52 -28.59 -10.29
N VAL A 548 -2.41 -28.02 -10.77
CA VAL A 548 -1.92 -26.72 -10.35
C VAL A 548 -1.81 -25.82 -11.57
N TYR A 549 -2.20 -24.57 -11.44
CA TYR A 549 -2.06 -23.60 -12.52
C TYR A 549 -1.57 -22.25 -12.01
N ARG A 550 -1.06 -21.44 -12.94
CA ARG A 550 -0.66 -20.04 -12.70
C ARG A 550 -0.95 -19.20 -13.94
N ALA A 551 -1.40 -17.99 -13.72
CA ALA A 551 -1.51 -17.01 -14.80
C ALA A 551 -0.12 -16.50 -15.20
N TRP A 552 0.07 -16.18 -16.47
CA TRP A 552 1.26 -15.53 -16.96
C TRP A 552 0.94 -14.42 -17.96
N THR A 553 1.84 -13.43 -18.00
CA THR A 553 1.71 -12.29 -18.91
C THR A 553 3.10 -11.86 -19.36
N LYS A 554 3.23 -11.40 -20.61
CA LYS A 554 4.47 -10.81 -21.16
C LYS A 554 4.16 -9.72 -22.16
N VAL A 555 5.07 -8.75 -22.28
CA VAL A 555 5.02 -7.73 -23.32
C VAL A 555 5.70 -8.29 -24.58
N ASN A 556 4.93 -8.47 -25.66
CA ASN A 556 5.35 -9.04 -26.93
C ASN A 556 5.89 -10.49 -26.81
N ALA A 557 6.17 -11.12 -27.92
CA ALA A 557 6.67 -12.50 -27.96
C ALA A 557 8.07 -12.68 -27.31
N THR A 558 8.87 -11.63 -27.27
CA THR A 558 10.27 -11.65 -26.77
C THR A 558 10.41 -11.07 -25.34
N GLY A 559 9.32 -10.54 -24.77
CA GLY A 559 9.34 -9.96 -23.42
C GLY A 559 9.53 -11.03 -22.34
N LYS A 560 10.05 -10.62 -21.18
CA LYS A 560 10.14 -11.47 -20.00
C LYS A 560 8.73 -11.85 -19.53
N THR A 561 8.51 -13.12 -19.25
CA THR A 561 7.25 -13.60 -18.69
C THR A 561 7.20 -13.29 -17.20
N VAL A 562 6.08 -12.71 -16.75
CA VAL A 562 5.74 -12.49 -15.35
C VAL A 562 4.64 -13.45 -14.98
N TYR A 563 4.78 -14.10 -13.84
CA TYR A 563 3.84 -15.11 -13.35
C TYR A 563 3.09 -14.63 -12.11
N GLY A 564 1.84 -15.06 -11.99
CA GLY A 564 1.08 -15.01 -10.74
C GLY A 564 1.45 -16.18 -9.81
N SER A 565 0.80 -16.25 -8.66
CA SER A 565 0.92 -17.36 -7.71
C SER A 565 0.38 -18.66 -8.32
N GLU A 566 0.85 -19.79 -7.79
CA GLU A 566 0.30 -21.11 -8.13
C GLU A 566 -0.97 -21.38 -7.31
N VAL A 567 -2.02 -21.90 -7.97
CA VAL A 567 -3.31 -22.26 -7.39
C VAL A 567 -3.62 -23.71 -7.75
N GLN A 568 -3.97 -24.52 -6.76
CA GLN A 568 -4.37 -25.90 -6.97
C GLN A 568 -5.88 -26.01 -7.16
N PHE A 569 -6.31 -26.89 -8.02
CA PHE A 569 -7.73 -27.15 -8.25
C PHE A 569 -7.97 -28.57 -8.78
N ASN A 570 -9.22 -29.01 -8.69
CA ASN A 570 -9.67 -30.24 -9.35
C ASN A 570 -10.96 -29.97 -10.12
N ALA A 571 -10.91 -30.09 -11.45
CA ALA A 571 -12.06 -29.84 -12.30
C ALA A 571 -13.09 -31.01 -12.31
N CYS A 572 -12.70 -32.15 -11.74
CA CYS A 572 -13.53 -33.35 -11.70
C CYS A 572 -14.10 -33.67 -10.31
N LYS A 573 -13.73 -32.89 -9.30
CA LYS A 573 -14.04 -33.17 -7.89
C LYS A 573 -15.08 -32.17 -7.36
N LEU A 574 -16.26 -32.71 -7.00
CA LEU A 574 -17.30 -31.94 -6.29
C LEU A 574 -17.24 -32.29 -4.82
N VAL A 575 -17.11 -31.29 -3.99
CA VAL A 575 -17.17 -31.44 -2.52
C VAL A 575 -18.38 -30.70 -2.00
N LEU A 576 -19.37 -31.42 -1.50
CA LEU A 576 -20.54 -30.86 -0.82
C LEU A 576 -20.30 -30.92 0.67
N HIS A 577 -20.11 -29.77 1.30
CA HIS A 577 -19.91 -29.65 2.73
C HIS A 577 -21.13 -29.01 3.39
N LEU A 578 -21.81 -29.75 4.24
CA LEU A 578 -23.00 -29.31 4.97
C LEU A 578 -22.66 -29.19 6.46
N VAL A 579 -22.93 -28.05 7.03
CA VAL A 579 -22.77 -27.78 8.46
C VAL A 579 -24.14 -27.77 9.13
N PHE A 580 -24.26 -28.47 10.25
CA PHE A 580 -25.52 -28.64 10.95
C PHE A 580 -25.48 -28.03 12.37
N HIS A 581 -24.52 -27.16 12.64
CA HIS A 581 -24.39 -26.48 13.94
C HIS A 581 -24.10 -25.00 13.74
N GLY A 582 -24.28 -24.20 14.80
CA GLY A 582 -24.02 -22.76 14.76
C GLY A 582 -24.96 -21.99 13.81
N GLN A 583 -24.56 -20.80 13.41
CA GLN A 583 -25.37 -19.95 12.52
C GLN A 583 -25.53 -20.57 11.15
N GLU A 584 -24.49 -21.15 10.60
CA GLU A 584 -24.50 -21.81 9.28
C GLU A 584 -25.50 -22.97 9.23
N GLY A 585 -25.50 -23.81 10.26
CA GLY A 585 -26.49 -24.90 10.38
C GLY A 585 -27.93 -24.39 10.49
N ARG A 586 -28.16 -23.28 11.18
CA ARG A 586 -29.50 -22.64 11.22
C ARG A 586 -29.90 -22.10 9.87
N ASP A 587 -29.00 -21.45 9.16
CA ASP A 587 -29.27 -20.89 7.84
C ASP A 587 -29.60 -22.00 6.85
N LEU A 588 -28.88 -23.11 6.86
CA LEU A 588 -29.18 -24.28 6.06
C LEU A 588 -30.55 -24.87 6.39
N LEU A 589 -30.75 -25.28 7.64
CA LEU A 589 -31.93 -26.06 8.02
C LEU A 589 -33.20 -25.21 8.14
N MET A 590 -33.11 -23.99 8.66
CA MET A 590 -34.29 -23.16 8.92
C MET A 590 -34.58 -22.20 7.76
N THR A 591 -33.58 -21.63 7.12
CA THR A 591 -33.79 -20.64 6.05
C THR A 591 -33.88 -21.32 4.70
N GLN A 592 -32.93 -22.19 4.34
CA GLN A 592 -32.93 -22.84 3.03
C GLN A 592 -33.92 -23.99 2.97
N TRP A 593 -33.96 -24.88 4.00
CA TRP A 593 -34.82 -26.05 4.03
C TRP A 593 -36.18 -25.79 4.69
N GLY A 594 -36.38 -24.62 5.30
CA GLY A 594 -37.68 -24.21 5.87
C GLY A 594 -38.10 -25.04 7.07
N TRP A 595 -37.15 -25.65 7.79
CA TRP A 595 -37.47 -26.39 9.02
C TRP A 595 -37.93 -25.42 10.11
N LYS A 596 -39.00 -25.78 10.82
CA LYS A 596 -39.62 -24.89 11.82
C LYS A 596 -39.16 -25.22 13.23
N THR A 597 -38.94 -24.21 14.05
CA THR A 597 -38.78 -24.38 15.50
C THR A 597 -40.09 -24.80 16.13
N ASN A 598 -40.02 -25.75 17.05
CA ASN A 598 -41.22 -26.17 17.81
C ASN A 598 -41.26 -25.39 19.11
N GLY A 599 -42.12 -24.37 19.18
CA GLY A 599 -42.56 -23.65 20.40
C GLY A 599 -41.50 -23.48 21.48
N ASN A 600 -41.69 -23.65 22.70
CA ASN A 600 -40.82 -23.33 23.84
C ASN A 600 -39.53 -24.20 23.98
N ASN A 601 -39.24 -25.09 23.06
CA ASN A 601 -37.98 -25.85 23.05
C ASN A 601 -37.22 -25.53 21.80
N SER A 602 -36.03 -25.06 21.95
CA SER A 602 -35.00 -24.73 20.96
C SER A 602 -34.66 -25.86 19.97
N SER A 603 -35.58 -26.70 19.59
CA SER A 603 -35.39 -27.76 18.59
C SER A 603 -36.38 -27.61 17.44
N THR A 604 -35.90 -27.61 16.26
CA THR A 604 -36.69 -27.73 15.03
C THR A 604 -37.03 -29.17 14.85
N LYS A 605 -38.30 -29.53 14.87
CA LYS A 605 -38.78 -30.88 14.65
C LYS A 605 -39.55 -30.98 13.35
N ARG A 606 -39.22 -31.97 12.55
CA ARG A 606 -40.08 -32.49 11.49
C ARG A 606 -40.08 -34.00 11.62
N GLY A 607 -41.11 -34.55 12.19
CA GLY A 607 -41.25 -35.99 12.39
C GLY A 607 -42.13 -36.65 11.37
N TYR A 608 -43.33 -36.21 11.25
CA TYR A 608 -44.38 -36.92 10.51
C TYR A 608 -44.36 -36.72 9.02
N ASP A 609 -43.77 -35.64 8.54
CA ASP A 609 -43.85 -35.19 7.15
C ASP A 609 -42.59 -35.48 6.34
N MET A 610 -41.60 -36.21 6.90
CA MET A 610 -40.28 -36.36 6.27
C MET A 610 -40.10 -37.64 5.42
N ASN A 611 -41.10 -38.52 5.35
CA ASN A 611 -40.99 -39.72 4.58
C ASN A 611 -40.90 -39.42 3.09
N GLY A 612 -39.72 -39.54 2.53
CA GLY A 612 -39.43 -39.27 1.14
C GLY A 612 -39.38 -37.80 0.76
N LEU A 613 -39.33 -36.87 1.74
CA LEU A 613 -39.17 -35.45 1.43
C LEU A 613 -37.71 -35.14 1.09
N SER A 614 -37.54 -34.40 0.01
CA SER A 614 -36.24 -33.93 -0.44
C SER A 614 -36.05 -32.45 -0.17
N TYR A 615 -34.84 -32.06 0.23
CA TYR A 615 -34.43 -30.70 0.46
C TYR A 615 -33.18 -30.40 -0.37
N ASN A 616 -33.20 -29.29 -1.08
CA ASN A 616 -32.08 -28.92 -1.94
C ASN A 616 -31.00 -28.24 -1.13
N PHE A 617 -29.78 -28.73 -1.25
CA PHE A 617 -28.57 -28.00 -0.88
C PHE A 617 -28.04 -27.31 -2.13
N THR A 618 -28.10 -25.97 -2.16
CA THR A 618 -27.63 -25.19 -3.30
C THR A 618 -26.14 -24.92 -3.15
N TYR A 619 -25.35 -25.38 -4.07
CA TYR A 619 -23.90 -25.15 -4.12
C TYR A 619 -23.51 -24.66 -5.52
N ASN A 620 -22.85 -23.51 -5.62
CA ASN A 620 -22.49 -22.85 -6.88
C ASN A 620 -23.67 -22.69 -7.85
N GLY A 621 -24.88 -22.40 -7.33
CA GLY A 621 -26.09 -22.21 -8.13
C GLY A 621 -26.74 -23.51 -8.62
N VAL A 622 -26.22 -24.67 -8.23
CA VAL A 622 -26.80 -26.00 -8.57
C VAL A 622 -27.42 -26.59 -7.30
N ASP A 623 -28.61 -27.16 -7.49
CA ASP A 623 -29.38 -27.81 -6.42
C ASP A 623 -29.04 -29.29 -6.31
N TYR A 624 -28.65 -29.74 -5.14
CA TYR A 624 -28.35 -31.13 -4.81
C TYR A 624 -29.39 -31.64 -3.81
N PRO A 625 -30.31 -32.55 -4.21
CA PRO A 625 -31.40 -32.99 -3.35
C PRO A 625 -30.92 -34.04 -2.34
N PHE A 626 -31.20 -33.79 -1.08
CA PHE A 626 -31.06 -34.72 0.02
C PHE A 626 -32.46 -35.22 0.42
N THR A 627 -32.68 -36.53 0.44
CA THR A 627 -33.97 -37.12 0.80
C THR A 627 -33.84 -37.78 2.19
N PHE A 628 -34.83 -37.57 3.02
CA PHE A 628 -34.83 -38.04 4.40
C PHE A 628 -36.02 -38.94 4.65
N TRP A 629 -35.80 -39.98 5.44
CA TRP A 629 -36.83 -40.86 5.94
C TRP A 629 -36.55 -41.28 7.37
N ALA A 630 -37.58 -41.35 8.21
CA ALA A 630 -37.54 -41.94 9.54
C ALA A 630 -38.88 -42.58 9.84
N LEU A 631 -38.84 -43.69 10.58
CA LEU A 631 -40.06 -44.40 10.96
C LEU A 631 -40.98 -43.51 11.74
N GLN A 632 -42.26 -43.44 11.32
CA GLN A 632 -43.19 -42.44 11.76
C GLN A 632 -43.97 -42.83 13.04
N SER A 633 -44.18 -44.07 13.26
CA SER A 633 -45.07 -44.58 14.32
C SER A 633 -44.37 -45.60 15.19
N GLY A 634 -44.16 -45.26 16.42
CA GLY A 634 -43.89 -46.18 17.49
C GLY A 634 -44.85 -45.95 18.63
N PHE A 635 -45.18 -46.99 19.34
CA PHE A 635 -45.87 -46.86 20.63
C PHE A 635 -44.83 -46.99 21.73
N ASN A 636 -44.95 -46.13 22.77
CA ASN A 636 -44.11 -46.30 23.92
C ASN A 636 -44.44 -47.64 24.63
N LYS A 637 -43.63 -48.02 25.60
CA LYS A 637 -43.85 -49.22 26.44
C LYS A 637 -45.25 -49.31 27.12
N ASP A 638 -45.92 -48.18 27.19
CA ASP A 638 -47.26 -48.04 27.79
C ASP A 638 -48.39 -48.04 26.72
N GLY A 639 -48.05 -48.27 25.45
CA GLY A 639 -49.00 -48.32 24.36
C GLY A 639 -49.48 -46.96 23.84
N VAL A 640 -48.80 -45.88 24.23
CA VAL A 640 -49.08 -44.51 23.75
C VAL A 640 -48.33 -44.23 22.51
N GLU A 641 -49.00 -43.76 21.47
CA GLU A 641 -48.39 -43.40 20.19
C GLU A 641 -47.35 -42.31 20.37
N ALA A 642 -46.17 -42.53 19.76
CA ALA A 642 -45.09 -41.56 19.79
C ALA A 642 -45.46 -40.36 18.89
N THR A 643 -45.77 -39.25 19.50
CA THR A 643 -46.09 -38.01 18.78
C THR A 643 -44.83 -37.25 18.31
N SER A 644 -43.66 -37.79 18.50
CA SER A 644 -42.39 -37.14 18.15
C SER A 644 -41.35 -38.14 17.63
N GLY A 645 -41.32 -38.39 16.36
CA GLY A 645 -40.33 -39.18 15.66
C GLY A 645 -39.70 -38.41 14.50
N GLY A 646 -38.57 -38.88 13.99
CA GLY A 646 -37.93 -38.37 12.80
C GLY A 646 -36.72 -37.46 12.99
N TYR A 647 -36.30 -36.87 11.91
CA TYR A 647 -35.16 -35.96 11.92
C TYR A 647 -35.51 -34.68 12.70
N CYS A 648 -34.57 -34.20 13.44
CA CYS A 648 -34.67 -32.90 14.06
C CYS A 648 -33.34 -32.15 14.06
N PHE A 649 -33.42 -30.86 13.98
CA PHE A 649 -32.34 -29.97 14.34
C PHE A 649 -32.49 -29.63 15.82
N ARG A 650 -31.48 -29.96 16.61
CA ARG A 650 -31.49 -29.63 18.02
C ARG A 650 -30.71 -28.38 18.27
N HIS A 651 -31.40 -27.32 18.52
CA HIS A 651 -30.88 -26.05 19.00
C HIS A 651 -31.13 -25.97 20.52
N THR A 652 -30.09 -25.68 21.28
CA THR A 652 -30.20 -25.18 22.66
C THR A 652 -29.45 -23.85 22.69
N ASP A 653 -29.87 -22.91 23.54
CA ASP A 653 -29.21 -21.61 23.73
C ASP A 653 -27.70 -21.73 24.10
N ASN A 654 -27.21 -22.93 24.27
CA ASN A 654 -25.82 -23.28 24.42
C ASN A 654 -25.28 -23.90 23.11
N VAL A 655 -24.51 -23.13 22.36
CA VAL A 655 -23.84 -23.47 21.11
C VAL A 655 -23.25 -24.92 21.02
N PRO A 656 -22.75 -25.57 22.07
CA PRO A 656 -22.21 -26.93 21.95
C PRO A 656 -23.24 -28.02 21.70
N ASN A 657 -24.54 -27.74 21.66
CA ASN A 657 -25.57 -28.77 21.54
C ASN A 657 -26.35 -28.78 20.23
N GLU A 658 -26.04 -27.87 19.32
CA GLU A 658 -26.67 -27.85 17.99
C GLU A 658 -26.14 -29.00 17.11
N ALA A 659 -27.01 -29.69 16.44
CA ALA A 659 -26.67 -30.78 15.51
C ALA A 659 -27.90 -31.24 14.73
N LEU A 660 -27.70 -31.85 13.56
CA LEU A 660 -28.73 -32.65 12.91
C LEU A 660 -28.91 -33.96 13.67
N CYS A 661 -30.11 -34.24 14.14
CA CYS A 661 -30.43 -35.51 14.80
C CYS A 661 -31.04 -36.47 13.77
N LEU A 662 -30.42 -37.64 13.58
CA LEU A 662 -30.79 -38.65 12.59
C LEU A 662 -31.68 -39.75 13.17
N SER A 663 -32.33 -39.65 14.17
CA SER A 663 -33.39 -40.52 14.70
C SER A 663 -33.89 -39.91 16.00
N ASN A 664 -35.12 -40.07 16.29
CA ASN A 664 -35.70 -39.38 17.45
C ASN A 664 -36.39 -40.27 18.46
N LEU A 665 -36.54 -41.51 18.18
CA LEU A 665 -37.25 -42.42 19.12
C LEU A 665 -36.23 -42.96 20.11
N GLY A 666 -36.20 -42.41 21.30
CA GLY A 666 -35.41 -43.00 22.39
C GLY A 666 -35.91 -44.43 22.73
N LYS A 667 -35.08 -45.18 23.41
CA LYS A 667 -35.34 -46.57 23.82
C LYS A 667 -36.70 -46.85 24.51
N ASP A 668 -37.35 -45.83 25.02
CA ASP A 668 -38.69 -45.94 25.64
C ASP A 668 -39.82 -46.10 24.64
N TYR A 669 -39.57 -45.75 23.34
CA TYR A 669 -40.54 -45.80 22.26
C TYR A 669 -40.20 -46.86 21.22
N ALA A 670 -38.94 -47.32 21.19
CA ALA A 670 -38.44 -48.25 20.21
C ALA A 670 -37.37 -49.16 20.83
N PRO A 671 -37.78 -50.14 21.63
CA PRO A 671 -36.83 -51.04 22.29
C PRO A 671 -35.96 -51.87 21.33
N GLU A 672 -36.41 -52.05 20.10
CA GLU A 672 -35.70 -52.80 19.02
C GLU A 672 -34.92 -51.89 18.05
N GLY A 673 -34.90 -50.58 18.26
CA GLY A 673 -34.31 -49.57 17.35
C GLY A 673 -35.26 -49.18 16.26
N HIS A 674 -35.18 -47.93 15.83
CA HIS A 674 -35.91 -47.43 14.66
C HIS A 674 -34.90 -46.97 13.60
N PRO A 675 -34.86 -47.62 12.46
CA PRO A 675 -34.03 -47.23 11.35
C PRO A 675 -34.49 -45.87 10.81
N ALA A 676 -33.52 -45.05 10.45
CA ALA A 676 -33.68 -43.84 9.69
C ALA A 676 -32.60 -43.78 8.64
N TRP A 677 -32.86 -43.08 7.55
CA TRP A 677 -31.85 -42.90 6.52
C TRP A 677 -31.89 -41.51 5.89
N MET A 678 -30.74 -41.11 5.38
CA MET A 678 -30.58 -39.95 4.53
C MET A 678 -30.02 -40.43 3.19
N GLN A 679 -30.72 -40.13 2.10
CA GLN A 679 -30.21 -40.37 0.76
C GLN A 679 -29.40 -39.19 0.30
N PHE A 680 -28.18 -39.44 -0.14
CA PHE A 680 -27.30 -38.49 -0.77
C PHE A 680 -27.69 -38.22 -2.21
N PRO A 681 -27.44 -37.00 -2.74
CA PRO A 681 -27.64 -36.74 -4.15
C PRO A 681 -26.77 -37.65 -5.03
N GLY A 682 -27.26 -38.00 -6.23
CA GLY A 682 -26.51 -38.69 -7.25
C GLY A 682 -26.31 -37.82 -8.47
N PRO A 683 -25.35 -36.89 -8.49
CA PRO A 683 -25.13 -36.02 -9.63
C PRO A 683 -24.76 -36.81 -10.87
N ALA A 684 -25.33 -36.43 -12.04
CA ALA A 684 -25.10 -37.14 -13.29
C ALA A 684 -23.59 -37.14 -13.66
N GLY A 685 -23.08 -38.29 -14.09
CA GLY A 685 -21.68 -38.47 -14.45
C GLY A 685 -20.70 -38.52 -13.29
N MET A 686 -21.16 -38.36 -12.04
CA MET A 686 -20.30 -38.32 -10.84
C MET A 686 -20.56 -39.52 -9.94
N LYS A 687 -19.49 -40.13 -9.42
CA LYS A 687 -19.56 -41.19 -8.43
C LYS A 687 -19.15 -40.64 -7.03
N LEU A 688 -19.86 -41.04 -5.99
CA LEU A 688 -19.48 -40.75 -4.61
C LEU A 688 -18.24 -41.56 -4.26
N ILE A 689 -17.16 -40.90 -3.85
CA ILE A 689 -15.88 -41.56 -3.51
C ILE A 689 -15.53 -41.49 -2.04
N GLU A 690 -16.09 -40.55 -1.30
CA GLU A 690 -15.80 -40.38 0.11
C GLU A 690 -17.00 -39.75 0.82
N VAL A 691 -17.22 -40.23 2.04
CA VAL A 691 -18.17 -39.66 2.99
C VAL A 691 -17.39 -39.32 4.25
N ASP A 692 -17.39 -38.09 4.65
CA ASP A 692 -16.84 -37.65 5.94
C ASP A 692 -17.94 -37.02 6.79
N ALA A 693 -17.99 -37.34 8.07
CA ALA A 693 -19.00 -36.82 8.95
C ALA A 693 -18.43 -36.57 10.36
N GLU A 694 -18.65 -35.37 10.86
CA GLU A 694 -18.37 -35.08 12.25
C GLU A 694 -19.55 -35.41 13.11
N LEU A 695 -19.38 -36.39 14.01
CA LEU A 695 -20.43 -36.88 14.89
C LEU A 695 -20.22 -36.41 16.33
N LYS A 696 -21.26 -35.91 16.95
CA LYS A 696 -21.23 -35.49 18.37
C LYS A 696 -21.24 -36.68 19.33
N ASN A 697 -22.00 -37.71 19.02
CA ASN A 697 -22.13 -38.94 19.79
C ASN A 697 -21.93 -40.16 18.88
N THR A 698 -21.71 -41.32 19.53
CA THR A 698 -21.51 -42.58 18.83
C THR A 698 -22.82 -43.14 18.32
N PHE A 699 -22.86 -43.57 17.09
CA PHE A 699 -23.92 -44.35 16.48
C PHE A 699 -23.34 -45.26 15.36
N SER A 700 -24.14 -46.24 14.94
CA SER A 700 -23.76 -47.23 13.92
C SER A 700 -24.76 -47.26 12.81
N GLY A 701 -24.35 -47.75 11.67
CA GLY A 701 -25.18 -47.88 10.49
C GLY A 701 -24.38 -48.24 9.24
N HIS A 702 -24.99 -48.14 8.08
CA HIS A 702 -24.42 -48.50 6.81
C HIS A 702 -24.49 -47.36 5.79
N ILE A 703 -23.53 -47.31 4.88
CA ILE A 703 -23.66 -46.65 3.61
C ILE A 703 -24.02 -47.74 2.61
N CYS A 704 -25.23 -47.69 2.01
CA CYS A 704 -25.76 -48.79 1.21
C CYS A 704 -26.45 -48.31 -0.07
N THR A 705 -26.75 -49.27 -0.93
CA THR A 705 -27.35 -49.00 -2.27
C THR A 705 -28.86 -48.91 -2.24
N ALA A 706 -29.54 -49.50 -1.24
CA ALA A 706 -30.98 -49.49 -1.12
C ALA A 706 -31.45 -49.63 0.33
N VAL A 707 -32.71 -49.24 0.58
CA VAL A 707 -33.42 -49.36 1.83
C VAL A 707 -34.79 -49.96 1.60
N ASN A 708 -35.34 -50.65 2.61
CA ASN A 708 -36.68 -51.22 2.59
C ASN A 708 -37.76 -50.16 2.97
N GLU A 709 -39.03 -50.49 2.79
CA GLU A 709 -40.14 -49.62 3.19
C GLU A 709 -40.21 -49.38 4.72
N ASP A 710 -39.68 -50.30 5.51
CA ASP A 710 -39.58 -50.18 6.96
C ASP A 710 -38.35 -49.39 7.41
N GLY A 711 -37.55 -48.87 6.48
CA GLY A 711 -36.37 -48.06 6.75
C GLY A 711 -35.09 -48.86 7.00
N THR A 712 -35.17 -50.19 7.06
CA THR A 712 -33.98 -51.01 7.20
C THR A 712 -33.17 -51.02 5.89
N TRP A 713 -31.84 -51.09 6.04
CA TRP A 713 -30.99 -51.19 4.84
C TRP A 713 -31.14 -52.51 4.14
N THR A 714 -31.00 -52.47 2.83
CA THR A 714 -31.01 -53.65 1.93
C THR A 714 -30.04 -53.42 0.77
N GLY A 715 -29.95 -54.35 -0.16
CA GLY A 715 -29.03 -54.29 -1.26
C GLY A 715 -27.57 -54.56 -0.78
N THR A 716 -26.63 -53.75 -1.34
CA THR A 716 -25.21 -53.90 -0.99
C THR A 716 -24.80 -52.83 0.03
N SER A 717 -24.26 -53.27 1.17
CA SER A 717 -23.54 -52.41 2.07
C SER A 717 -22.19 -52.06 1.46
N LEU A 718 -21.95 -50.78 1.20
CA LEU A 718 -20.66 -50.26 0.72
C LEU A 718 -19.69 -50.06 1.84
N ALA A 719 -20.19 -49.68 2.99
CA ALA A 719 -19.42 -49.52 4.21
C ALA A 719 -20.32 -49.62 5.45
N GLU A 720 -19.79 -50.18 6.52
CA GLU A 720 -20.35 -50.16 7.87
C GLU A 720 -19.56 -49.18 8.70
N TYR A 721 -20.26 -48.40 9.54
CA TYR A 721 -19.59 -47.50 10.49
C TYR A 721 -20.09 -47.72 11.90
N THR A 722 -19.16 -47.62 12.85
CA THR A 722 -19.42 -47.77 14.27
C THR A 722 -18.70 -46.67 15.04
N GLY A 723 -19.47 -45.71 15.52
CA GLY A 723 -18.96 -44.60 16.29
C GLY A 723 -18.37 -43.44 15.48
N LYS A 724 -18.07 -42.38 16.19
CA LYS A 724 -17.67 -41.09 15.60
C LYS A 724 -16.26 -41.06 14.96
N ASN A 725 -15.45 -42.08 15.21
CA ASN A 725 -14.11 -42.18 14.64
C ASN A 725 -14.06 -43.04 13.37
N SER A 726 -15.22 -43.42 12.83
CA SER A 726 -15.30 -44.23 11.61
C SER A 726 -15.12 -43.42 10.33
N PHE A 727 -15.19 -42.13 10.39
CA PHE A 727 -15.06 -41.23 9.26
C PHE A 727 -13.64 -40.62 9.18
N PRO A 728 -13.14 -40.25 7.97
CA PRO A 728 -13.78 -40.39 6.66
C PRO A 728 -13.83 -41.85 6.15
N ILE A 729 -14.83 -42.14 5.30
CA ILE A 729 -15.02 -43.44 4.66
C ILE A 729 -14.80 -43.29 3.17
N THR A 730 -13.80 -43.99 2.63
CA THR A 730 -13.58 -44.10 1.18
C THR A 730 -14.46 -45.19 0.59
N LEU A 731 -15.07 -44.90 -0.57
CA LEU A 731 -16.01 -45.79 -1.27
C LEU A 731 -15.49 -46.13 -2.68
N ASP A 732 -15.11 -47.39 -2.89
CA ASP A 732 -14.50 -47.85 -4.14
C ASP A 732 -15.55 -48.35 -5.16
N ASN A 733 -16.70 -48.84 -4.71
CA ASN A 733 -17.68 -49.55 -5.51
C ASN A 733 -18.96 -48.75 -5.78
N THR A 734 -18.84 -47.44 -6.04
CA THR A 734 -19.95 -46.56 -6.35
C THR A 734 -20.12 -46.39 -7.86
N SER A 735 -21.34 -46.11 -8.30
CA SER A 735 -21.69 -45.83 -9.72
C SER A 735 -22.02 -44.36 -9.91
N ALA A 736 -21.74 -43.85 -11.10
CA ALA A 736 -22.05 -42.47 -11.47
C ALA A 736 -23.58 -42.24 -11.51
N GLY A 737 -24.02 -41.09 -11.05
CA GLY A 737 -25.40 -40.65 -11.05
C GLY A 737 -26.31 -41.38 -10.04
N VAL A 738 -25.73 -42.16 -9.14
CA VAL A 738 -26.47 -42.94 -8.14
C VAL A 738 -26.40 -42.25 -6.77
N GLY A 739 -27.57 -42.05 -6.17
CA GLY A 739 -27.67 -41.60 -4.77
C GLY A 739 -27.58 -42.81 -3.82
N TYR A 740 -26.78 -42.68 -2.78
CA TYR A 740 -26.57 -43.73 -1.77
C TYR A 740 -27.22 -43.31 -0.45
N TYR A 741 -27.46 -44.29 0.42
CA TYR A 741 -28.17 -44.10 1.66
C TYR A 741 -27.21 -44.20 2.86
N LEU A 742 -27.22 -43.21 3.73
CA LEU A 742 -26.66 -43.31 5.07
C LEU A 742 -27.77 -43.73 6.03
N THR A 743 -27.67 -44.93 6.57
CA THR A 743 -28.63 -45.49 7.50
C THR A 743 -28.15 -45.38 8.93
N THR A 744 -29.04 -45.37 9.89
CA THR A 744 -28.72 -45.46 11.31
C THR A 744 -29.52 -46.56 11.97
N GLU A 745 -28.87 -47.37 12.77
CA GLU A 745 -29.42 -48.49 13.51
C GLU A 745 -29.48 -48.26 15.04
N HIS A 746 -29.14 -47.05 15.46
CA HIS A 746 -28.95 -46.75 16.88
C HIS A 746 -30.25 -46.27 17.56
N ILE A 747 -30.36 -46.64 18.83
CA ILE A 747 -31.54 -46.35 19.70
C ILE A 747 -31.45 -44.91 20.27
N ASP A 748 -30.25 -44.37 20.42
CA ASP A 748 -30.05 -43.00 20.99
C ASP A 748 -29.82 -41.97 19.89
N LEU A 749 -30.34 -40.79 20.11
CA LEU A 749 -30.31 -39.63 19.19
C LEU A 749 -28.92 -39.43 18.54
N PRO A 750 -28.65 -40.01 17.33
CA PRO A 750 -27.43 -39.75 16.62
C PRO A 750 -27.37 -38.28 16.20
N ARG A 751 -26.26 -37.63 16.50
CA ARG A 751 -26.06 -36.19 16.25
C ARG A 751 -24.89 -35.98 15.31
N MET A 752 -25.19 -35.42 14.15
CA MET A 752 -24.21 -35.04 13.13
C MET A 752 -23.98 -33.53 13.17
N LEU A 753 -22.73 -33.11 13.29
CA LEU A 753 -22.32 -31.71 13.28
C LEU A 753 -22.06 -31.21 11.86
N SER A 754 -21.43 -32.05 11.04
CA SER A 754 -21.21 -31.75 9.63
C SER A 754 -21.20 -33.03 8.79
N LEU A 755 -21.39 -32.87 7.50
CA LEU A 755 -21.32 -33.92 6.50
C LEU A 755 -20.61 -33.39 5.27
N THR A 756 -19.57 -34.08 4.83
CA THR A 756 -18.85 -33.78 3.58
C THR A 756 -18.99 -35.00 2.65
N LEU A 757 -19.49 -34.75 1.46
CA LEU A 757 -19.59 -35.73 0.38
C LEU A 757 -18.63 -35.34 -0.74
N THR A 758 -17.73 -36.25 -1.09
CA THR A 758 -16.80 -36.04 -2.19
C THR A 758 -17.21 -36.91 -3.37
N TYR A 759 -17.48 -36.29 -4.46
CA TYR A 759 -17.82 -36.95 -5.76
C TYR A 759 -16.70 -36.72 -6.76
N LEU A 760 -16.54 -37.72 -7.63
CA LEU A 760 -15.57 -37.66 -8.71
C LEU A 760 -16.29 -37.84 -10.06
N TYR A 761 -16.04 -36.94 -11.01
CA TYR A 761 -16.53 -37.08 -12.37
C TYR A 761 -15.81 -38.21 -13.11
N VAL A 762 -16.58 -39.07 -13.72
CA VAL A 762 -16.06 -40.27 -14.45
C VAL A 762 -16.49 -40.29 -15.94
N GLY A 763 -17.09 -39.19 -16.39
CA GLY A 763 -17.65 -39.09 -17.73
C GLY A 763 -19.06 -39.69 -17.83
N GLN A 764 -19.70 -39.46 -18.95
CA GLN A 764 -20.98 -40.11 -19.29
C GLN A 764 -20.73 -41.44 -19.99
#